data_bda377da87f32cb11754a1acde348098
#
_entry.id   bda377da87f32cb11754a1acde348098
#
_cell.length_a   1.000
_cell.length_b   1.000
_cell.length_c   1.000
_cell.angle_alpha   90.00
_cell.angle_beta   90.00
_cell.angle_gamma   90.00
#
_symmetry.space_group_name_H-M   'P 1'
#
loop_
_entity.id
_entity.type
_entity.pdbx_description
1 polymer ?
#
loop_
_entity_poly.entity_id
_entity_poly.type
_entity_poly.pdbx_seq_one_letter_code
_entity_poly.pdbx_strand_id
1 'polypeptide(L)'
;MKKIRILLAAILAVALLTSVLFISEAEPATEEVWQADLLKLMDPADVPRTTHIQYENTYDEGANIAQKDVACEVTVNGVTYGCEFVFEVIGDAEPDWSAIQQWLGGIVTESARTAGSDSESLAKAIDKAIRSARKSAQPDASGTLPVWASESIQVSDIRVSTPFYPELSLGKNGEATKRLQQSLIAMGFLNDKADGYFGERTKLAVEALESYVRELEQELIDARPVETPTPAPTATPEPTATAAATPESKHQLTLVPKNTPVPTAEPTEEPAPEATEEAMEAVKDEPALQPVTQVDGIADALLQAYLYSDSFVAVRDALKTGSSGTDVTRLQTRLLNLGCSVSEPDGNYGSTTARAVRVFQYANGLSQTGVADEQTLALLFSADAKAPAHAMLSLGSTGDEVTALQQRLLYLGFTTASADGSFGTATQTAVQRLQEYVRGIETLAVKAADPTIAADADVSDRLTTVVDGVADPILLDIFYSDKFPVVPGELGGGSSGDDVIRLQRRLSGLNFFYGTLDGSYGAVTKEAVLAFQKQHKLSQTGTADADTLRVLFSGDAQKALKPYVLKVSTKDQRVYAYGLDDNNEYTVLVRTMKCSTGKDATPTPTGTFQSTTGPGARWHYFKKYKCWAQYAYYIEGDIMFHSVLYNEKDGPVTRSSVNNLGRKASHGCVRLSVEDAKWIYQNCPAQTKIIVY
;
A
#
# COMPACT_ATOMS: atom_id res chain seq x y z
N MET A 1 -6.00 21.30 -26.08
CA MET A 1 -7.28 20.79 -25.61
C MET A 1 -8.45 20.90 -26.61
N LYS A 2 -8.76 22.03 -27.21
CA LYS A 2 -9.81 22.09 -28.26
C LYS A 2 -9.52 21.33 -29.56
N LYS A 3 -8.26 21.08 -29.91
CA LYS A 3 -7.87 20.37 -31.17
C LYS A 3 -7.99 18.83 -31.07
N ILE A 4 -7.89 18.24 -29.88
CA ILE A 4 -8.02 16.80 -29.66
C ILE A 4 -9.48 16.39 -29.64
N ARG A 5 -10.38 17.19 -29.07
CA ARG A 5 -11.84 16.96 -29.13
C ARG A 5 -12.42 17.03 -30.56
N ILE A 6 -11.80 17.85 -31.41
CA ILE A 6 -12.21 17.93 -32.85
C ILE A 6 -11.70 16.70 -33.63
N LEU A 7 -10.58 16.09 -33.21
CA LEU A 7 -10.04 14.90 -33.89
C LEU A 7 -10.84 13.64 -33.53
N LEU A 8 -11.27 13.46 -32.28
CA LEU A 8 -12.15 12.36 -31.87
C LEU A 8 -13.56 12.46 -32.51
N ALA A 9 -14.12 13.67 -32.56
CA ALA A 9 -15.41 13.90 -33.26
C ALA A 9 -15.32 13.68 -34.77
N ALA A 10 -14.15 13.94 -35.39
CA ALA A 10 -13.94 13.71 -36.83
C ALA A 10 -13.73 12.21 -37.14
N ILE A 11 -13.15 11.42 -36.26
CA ILE A 11 -12.98 9.98 -36.43
C ILE A 11 -14.34 9.26 -36.29
N LEU A 12 -15.15 9.67 -35.31
CA LEU A 12 -16.53 9.12 -35.19
C LEU A 12 -17.41 9.50 -36.39
N ALA A 13 -17.25 10.69 -36.95
CA ALA A 13 -18.03 11.12 -38.14
C ALA A 13 -17.59 10.43 -39.44
N VAL A 14 -16.33 10.01 -39.55
CA VAL A 14 -15.82 9.27 -40.73
C VAL A 14 -16.21 7.80 -40.69
N ALA A 15 -16.32 7.18 -39.52
CA ALA A 15 -16.82 5.82 -39.38
C ALA A 15 -18.33 5.69 -39.71
N LEU A 16 -19.10 6.76 -39.51
CA LEU A 16 -20.52 6.84 -39.85
C LEU A 16 -20.79 7.15 -41.36
N LEU A 17 -19.80 7.66 -42.11
CA LEU A 17 -19.95 8.10 -43.50
C LEU A 17 -19.49 7.08 -44.57
N THR A 18 -18.83 5.97 -44.17
CA THR A 18 -18.36 4.93 -45.11
C THR A 18 -19.31 3.73 -45.26
N SER A 19 -20.42 3.69 -44.53
CA SER A 19 -21.42 2.60 -44.63
C SER A 19 -22.65 2.91 -45.50
N VAL A 20 -22.65 4.02 -46.25
CA VAL A 20 -23.79 4.32 -47.16
C VAL A 20 -23.26 4.41 -48.58
N LEU A 21 -23.17 3.29 -49.27
CA LEU A 21 -23.29 3.16 -50.75
C LEU A 21 -23.16 1.70 -51.18
N PHE A 22 -24.20 0.90 -50.93
CA PHE A 22 -24.61 -0.19 -51.81
C PHE A 22 -26.11 -0.38 -51.63
N ILE A 23 -26.90 0.17 -52.57
CA ILE A 23 -28.31 -0.09 -52.70
C ILE A 23 -28.46 -1.46 -53.37
N SER A 24 -28.84 -2.45 -52.59
CA SER A 24 -29.49 -3.68 -53.06
C SER A 24 -30.89 -3.72 -52.40
N GLU A 25 -31.90 -4.08 -53.12
CA GLU A 25 -33.30 -4.06 -52.75
C GLU A 25 -33.53 -4.60 -51.35
N ALA A 26 -34.07 -3.73 -50.46
CA ALA A 26 -34.31 -4.00 -49.09
C ALA A 26 -35.52 -4.92 -48.92
N GLU A 27 -35.33 -6.08 -48.33
CA GLU A 27 -36.34 -6.67 -47.46
C GLU A 27 -36.65 -5.68 -46.31
N PRO A 28 -37.90 -5.62 -45.78
CA PRO A 28 -38.24 -4.68 -44.71
C PRO A 28 -37.35 -4.92 -43.52
N ALA A 29 -36.51 -3.93 -43.18
CA ALA A 29 -35.70 -3.93 -42.00
C ALA A 29 -36.59 -4.21 -40.78
N THR A 30 -36.40 -5.32 -40.11
CA THR A 30 -36.85 -5.48 -38.75
C THR A 30 -36.16 -4.35 -37.95
N GLU A 31 -36.97 -3.45 -37.36
CA GLU A 31 -36.44 -2.42 -36.40
C GLU A 31 -35.51 -3.12 -35.42
N GLU A 32 -34.22 -2.90 -35.55
CA GLU A 32 -33.25 -3.32 -34.51
C GLU A 32 -33.63 -2.56 -33.23
N VAL A 33 -34.16 -3.29 -32.28
CA VAL A 33 -34.45 -2.72 -30.94
C VAL A 33 -33.14 -2.23 -30.37
N TRP A 34 -33.00 -0.90 -30.22
CA TRP A 34 -31.79 -0.32 -29.63
C TRP A 34 -31.65 -0.77 -28.18
N GLN A 35 -30.54 -1.39 -27.82
CA GLN A 35 -30.18 -1.81 -26.47
C GLN A 35 -28.89 -1.13 -26.07
N ALA A 36 -28.82 -0.66 -24.80
CA ALA A 36 -27.60 -0.22 -24.20
C ALA A 36 -26.96 -1.44 -23.53
N ASP A 37 -25.94 -2.00 -24.15
CA ASP A 37 -25.24 -3.17 -23.68
C ASP A 37 -23.71 -2.96 -23.76
N LEU A 38 -22.96 -3.88 -23.14
CA LEU A 38 -21.51 -3.87 -23.14
C LEU A 38 -20.87 -3.80 -24.52
N LEU A 39 -21.56 -4.30 -25.55
CA LEU A 39 -21.05 -4.27 -26.94
C LEU A 39 -20.86 -2.85 -27.47
N LYS A 40 -21.61 -1.87 -26.93
CA LYS A 40 -21.44 -0.45 -27.28
C LYS A 40 -20.34 0.25 -26.54
N LEU A 41 -19.88 -0.33 -25.45
CA LEU A 41 -18.78 0.18 -24.61
C LEU A 41 -17.41 -0.35 -25.05
N MET A 42 -17.37 -1.43 -25.87
CA MET A 42 -16.15 -2.15 -26.24
C MET A 42 -15.69 -1.82 -27.66
N ASP A 43 -14.38 -1.92 -27.91
CA ASP A 43 -13.88 -2.03 -29.27
C ASP A 43 -14.40 -3.35 -29.89
N PRO A 44 -14.95 -3.34 -31.11
CA PRO A 44 -15.41 -4.57 -31.77
C PRO A 44 -14.32 -5.66 -31.89
N ALA A 45 -13.05 -5.32 -31.78
CA ALA A 45 -11.95 -6.28 -31.78
C ALA A 45 -11.85 -7.07 -30.46
N ASP A 46 -12.29 -6.50 -29.33
CA ASP A 46 -12.23 -7.10 -28.01
C ASP A 46 -13.45 -7.98 -27.70
N VAL A 47 -14.50 -7.89 -28.51
CA VAL A 47 -15.72 -8.67 -28.33
C VAL A 47 -15.48 -10.15 -28.61
N PRO A 48 -15.78 -11.07 -27.66
CA PRO A 48 -15.67 -12.50 -27.88
C PRO A 48 -16.52 -12.97 -29.08
N ARG A 49 -15.90 -13.75 -29.97
CA ARG A 49 -16.56 -14.29 -31.13
C ARG A 49 -16.67 -15.80 -31.02
N THR A 50 -17.87 -16.34 -31.27
CA THR A 50 -18.10 -17.78 -31.27
C THR A 50 -18.49 -18.22 -32.70
N THR A 51 -17.81 -19.24 -33.21
CA THR A 51 -18.12 -19.89 -34.48
C THR A 51 -18.70 -21.26 -34.21
N HIS A 52 -19.78 -21.59 -34.89
CA HIS A 52 -20.47 -22.88 -34.81
C HIS A 52 -20.28 -23.70 -36.08
N ILE A 53 -20.04 -24.99 -35.91
CA ILE A 53 -20.13 -25.98 -36.97
C ILE A 53 -21.11 -27.05 -36.51
N GLN A 54 -22.30 -27.04 -37.10
CA GLN A 54 -23.36 -28.00 -36.80
C GLN A 54 -23.36 -29.15 -37.82
N TYR A 55 -23.70 -30.34 -37.36
CA TYR A 55 -23.79 -31.55 -38.16
C TYR A 55 -25.25 -32.02 -38.20
N GLU A 56 -25.73 -32.32 -39.37
CA GLU A 56 -27.00 -33.03 -39.55
C GLU A 56 -26.71 -34.53 -39.45
N ASN A 57 -26.93 -35.10 -38.28
CA ASN A 57 -26.81 -36.53 -38.05
C ASN A 57 -28.17 -37.22 -38.36
N THR A 58 -28.14 -38.37 -39.00
CA THR A 58 -29.33 -39.15 -39.29
C THR A 58 -29.33 -40.43 -38.47
N TYR A 59 -30.47 -40.75 -37.86
CA TYR A 59 -30.65 -41.89 -37.00
C TYR A 59 -31.83 -42.74 -37.42
N ASP A 60 -31.82 -44.02 -37.02
CA ASP A 60 -32.93 -44.93 -37.22
C ASP A 60 -34.17 -44.43 -36.45
N GLU A 61 -35.35 -44.64 -36.99
CA GLU A 61 -36.62 -44.23 -36.38
C GLU A 61 -36.80 -44.95 -35.02
N GLY A 62 -36.84 -44.16 -33.90
CA GLY A 62 -36.94 -44.67 -32.52
C GLY A 62 -35.61 -44.90 -31.79
N ALA A 63 -34.48 -44.46 -32.34
CA ALA A 63 -33.21 -44.51 -31.64
C ALA A 63 -33.23 -43.70 -30.35
N ASN A 64 -32.73 -44.24 -29.25
CA ASN A 64 -32.51 -43.52 -28.02
C ASN A 64 -31.22 -42.71 -28.17
N ILE A 65 -31.32 -41.36 -28.11
CA ILE A 65 -30.18 -40.44 -28.29
C ILE A 65 -30.02 -39.59 -27.03
N ALA A 66 -28.87 -39.66 -26.40
CA ALA A 66 -28.51 -38.80 -25.31
C ALA A 66 -27.45 -37.78 -25.79
N GLN A 67 -27.58 -36.53 -25.38
CA GLN A 67 -26.57 -35.49 -25.66
C GLN A 67 -25.59 -35.32 -24.48
N LYS A 68 -24.32 -35.04 -24.79
CA LYS A 68 -23.26 -34.78 -23.83
C LYS A 68 -22.34 -33.68 -24.33
N ASP A 69 -22.22 -32.64 -23.55
CA ASP A 69 -21.30 -31.55 -23.81
C ASP A 69 -19.90 -31.88 -23.21
N VAL A 70 -18.86 -31.61 -23.99
CA VAL A 70 -17.47 -31.74 -23.62
C VAL A 70 -16.73 -30.45 -23.94
N ALA A 71 -16.21 -29.77 -22.93
CA ALA A 71 -15.47 -28.55 -23.11
C ALA A 71 -13.95 -28.77 -23.04
N CYS A 72 -13.23 -28.05 -23.90
CA CYS A 72 -11.76 -27.98 -23.92
C CYS A 72 -11.30 -26.52 -23.99
N GLU A 73 -10.33 -26.16 -23.17
CA GLU A 73 -9.68 -24.85 -23.20
C GLU A 73 -8.23 -25.03 -23.64
N VAL A 74 -7.74 -24.20 -24.56
CA VAL A 74 -6.34 -24.22 -24.98
C VAL A 74 -5.81 -22.82 -25.18
N THR A 75 -4.58 -22.56 -24.69
CA THR A 75 -3.85 -21.32 -24.91
C THR A 75 -2.68 -21.58 -25.82
N VAL A 76 -2.65 -20.86 -26.97
CA VAL A 76 -1.56 -20.94 -27.94
C VAL A 76 -1.16 -19.52 -28.34
N ASN A 77 0.14 -19.22 -28.25
CA ASN A 77 0.70 -17.90 -28.57
C ASN A 77 0.05 -16.73 -27.79
N GLY A 78 -0.37 -16.99 -26.53
CA GLY A 78 -1.01 -15.98 -25.69
C GLY A 78 -2.50 -15.76 -25.92
N VAL A 79 -3.11 -16.46 -26.89
CA VAL A 79 -4.55 -16.43 -27.16
C VAL A 79 -5.20 -17.68 -26.55
N THR A 80 -6.25 -17.50 -25.78
CA THR A 80 -7.04 -18.59 -25.20
C THR A 80 -8.28 -18.82 -26.05
N TYR A 81 -8.51 -20.08 -26.40
CA TYR A 81 -9.66 -20.56 -27.17
C TYR A 81 -10.48 -21.49 -26.29
N GLY A 82 -11.78 -21.27 -26.24
CA GLY A 82 -12.73 -22.20 -25.66
C GLY A 82 -13.39 -23.03 -26.81
N CYS A 83 -13.37 -24.33 -26.66
CA CYS A 83 -13.99 -25.25 -27.60
C CYS A 83 -14.99 -26.10 -26.84
N GLU A 84 -16.26 -26.07 -27.29
CA GLU A 84 -17.33 -26.93 -26.80
C GLU A 84 -17.73 -27.87 -27.88
N PHE A 85 -17.90 -29.13 -27.53
CA PHE A 85 -18.30 -30.21 -28.42
C PHE A 85 -19.57 -30.84 -27.90
N VAL A 86 -20.63 -30.83 -28.68
CA VAL A 86 -21.85 -31.57 -28.36
C VAL A 86 -21.76 -32.93 -29.03
N PHE A 87 -21.84 -33.96 -28.23
CA PHE A 87 -21.88 -35.34 -28.71
C PHE A 87 -23.26 -35.90 -28.54
N GLU A 88 -23.67 -36.68 -29.53
CA GLU A 88 -24.86 -37.52 -29.52
C GLU A 88 -24.44 -38.98 -29.33
N VAL A 89 -24.96 -39.60 -28.27
CA VAL A 89 -24.71 -40.99 -27.92
C VAL A 89 -25.94 -41.83 -28.26
N ILE A 90 -25.72 -42.83 -29.08
CA ILE A 90 -26.78 -43.67 -29.60
C ILE A 90 -26.92 -44.94 -28.74
N GLY A 91 -28.13 -45.20 -28.26
CA GLY A 91 -28.44 -46.33 -27.38
C GLY A 91 -27.95 -46.17 -25.96
N ASP A 92 -27.64 -47.25 -25.27
CA ASP A 92 -27.24 -47.30 -23.86
C ASP A 92 -25.69 -47.30 -23.69
N ALA A 93 -24.96 -46.72 -24.65
CA ALA A 93 -23.49 -46.65 -24.56
C ALA A 93 -23.05 -45.71 -23.43
N GLU A 94 -22.12 -46.12 -22.60
CA GLU A 94 -21.42 -45.31 -21.61
C GLU A 94 -19.97 -45.09 -22.05
N PRO A 95 -19.67 -44.02 -22.78
CA PRO A 95 -18.32 -43.75 -23.26
C PRO A 95 -17.38 -43.33 -22.16
N ASP A 96 -16.09 -43.61 -22.33
CA ASP A 96 -15.02 -43.01 -21.47
C ASP A 96 -14.83 -41.52 -21.88
N TRP A 97 -15.54 -40.64 -21.19
CA TRP A 97 -15.52 -39.23 -21.46
C TRP A 97 -14.15 -38.61 -21.14
N SER A 98 -13.38 -39.17 -20.22
CA SER A 98 -12.03 -38.71 -19.92
C SER A 98 -11.07 -38.95 -21.10
N ALA A 99 -11.16 -40.12 -21.73
CA ALA A 99 -10.40 -40.44 -22.94
C ALA A 99 -10.80 -39.56 -24.11
N ILE A 100 -12.09 -39.28 -24.28
CA ILE A 100 -12.61 -38.36 -25.33
C ILE A 100 -12.09 -36.96 -25.10
N GLN A 101 -12.14 -36.43 -23.87
CA GLN A 101 -11.66 -35.11 -23.52
C GLN A 101 -10.16 -34.98 -23.77
N GLN A 102 -9.36 -35.96 -23.37
CA GLN A 102 -7.92 -35.98 -23.62
C GLN A 102 -7.58 -35.97 -25.12
N TRP A 103 -8.31 -36.77 -25.92
CA TRP A 103 -8.17 -36.81 -27.38
C TRP A 103 -8.52 -35.45 -28.02
N LEU A 104 -9.64 -34.85 -27.61
CA LEU A 104 -10.05 -33.52 -28.09
C LEU A 104 -9.04 -32.46 -27.75
N GLY A 105 -8.47 -32.47 -26.51
CA GLY A 105 -7.43 -31.55 -26.11
C GLY A 105 -6.20 -31.61 -27.01
N GLY A 106 -5.81 -32.81 -27.45
CA GLY A 106 -4.75 -32.99 -28.45
C GLY A 106 -5.09 -32.40 -29.83
N ILE A 107 -6.33 -32.67 -30.31
CA ILE A 107 -6.81 -32.14 -31.57
C ILE A 107 -6.89 -30.61 -31.57
N VAL A 108 -7.46 -30.01 -30.51
CA VAL A 108 -7.61 -28.55 -30.37
C VAL A 108 -6.24 -27.88 -30.31
N THR A 109 -5.31 -28.43 -29.52
CA THR A 109 -3.94 -27.90 -29.39
C THR A 109 -3.20 -27.88 -30.73
N GLU A 110 -3.26 -28.97 -31.49
CA GLU A 110 -2.57 -29.05 -32.78
C GLU A 110 -3.26 -28.20 -33.84
N SER A 111 -4.58 -28.13 -33.83
CA SER A 111 -5.33 -27.27 -34.72
C SER A 111 -5.07 -25.80 -34.46
N ALA A 112 -4.98 -25.38 -33.19
CA ALA A 112 -4.68 -23.99 -32.81
C ALA A 112 -3.25 -23.56 -33.19
N ARG A 113 -2.27 -24.47 -33.27
CA ARG A 113 -0.94 -24.16 -33.76
C ARG A 113 -0.89 -23.89 -35.26
N THR A 114 -1.80 -24.44 -36.02
CA THR A 114 -1.81 -24.39 -37.52
C THR A 114 -2.86 -23.46 -38.08
N ALA A 115 -3.94 -23.19 -37.35
CA ALA A 115 -4.98 -22.25 -37.73
C ALA A 115 -4.53 -20.80 -37.44
N GLY A 116 -5.12 -19.82 -38.07
CA GLY A 116 -4.97 -18.42 -37.73
C GLY A 116 -5.57 -18.12 -36.34
N SER A 117 -5.49 -16.86 -35.90
CA SER A 117 -5.93 -16.39 -34.58
C SER A 117 -7.48 -16.16 -34.48
N ASP A 118 -8.25 -16.53 -35.47
CA ASP A 118 -9.72 -16.36 -35.47
C ASP A 118 -10.45 -17.67 -35.22
N SER A 119 -11.65 -17.56 -34.63
CA SER A 119 -12.47 -18.71 -34.23
C SER A 119 -12.94 -19.55 -35.44
N GLU A 120 -13.21 -18.92 -36.59
CA GLU A 120 -13.67 -19.59 -37.77
C GLU A 120 -12.61 -20.51 -38.40
N SER A 121 -11.40 -20.01 -38.54
CA SER A 121 -10.26 -20.80 -39.04
C SER A 121 -9.93 -21.97 -38.10
N LEU A 122 -10.00 -21.74 -36.78
CA LEU A 122 -9.78 -22.80 -35.81
C LEU A 122 -10.89 -23.85 -35.82
N ALA A 123 -12.16 -23.45 -35.87
CA ALA A 123 -13.31 -24.37 -35.97
C ALA A 123 -13.20 -25.28 -37.18
N LYS A 124 -12.89 -24.71 -38.37
CA LYS A 124 -12.65 -25.48 -39.61
C LYS A 124 -11.47 -26.45 -39.50
N ALA A 125 -10.37 -26.03 -38.82
CA ALA A 125 -9.22 -26.89 -38.60
C ALA A 125 -9.53 -28.05 -37.66
N ILE A 126 -10.27 -27.81 -36.58
CA ILE A 126 -10.75 -28.83 -35.64
C ILE A 126 -11.69 -29.82 -36.33
N ASP A 127 -12.70 -29.33 -37.06
CA ASP A 127 -13.61 -30.18 -37.84
C ASP A 127 -12.87 -31.13 -38.78
N LYS A 128 -11.94 -30.56 -39.57
CA LYS A 128 -11.09 -31.35 -40.48
C LYS A 128 -10.26 -32.40 -39.74
N ALA A 129 -9.69 -32.04 -38.57
CA ALA A 129 -8.87 -32.94 -37.77
C ALA A 129 -9.73 -34.07 -37.18
N ILE A 130 -10.91 -33.80 -36.65
CA ILE A 130 -11.84 -34.80 -36.12
C ILE A 130 -12.25 -35.78 -37.22
N ARG A 131 -12.69 -35.29 -38.38
CA ARG A 131 -13.06 -36.13 -39.51
C ARG A 131 -11.91 -37.00 -39.99
N SER A 132 -10.69 -36.46 -40.06
CA SER A 132 -9.51 -37.19 -40.48
C SER A 132 -9.14 -38.28 -39.47
N ALA A 133 -9.13 -37.95 -38.15
CA ALA A 133 -8.85 -38.91 -37.10
C ALA A 133 -9.83 -40.09 -37.10
N ARG A 134 -11.13 -39.80 -37.17
CA ARG A 134 -12.18 -40.84 -37.24
C ARG A 134 -12.03 -41.76 -38.45
N LYS A 135 -11.72 -41.19 -39.64
CA LYS A 135 -11.51 -41.97 -40.85
C LYS A 135 -10.27 -42.88 -40.80
N SER A 136 -9.23 -42.45 -40.08
CA SER A 136 -7.96 -43.16 -39.99
C SER A 136 -7.86 -44.04 -38.74
N ALA A 137 -8.88 -44.08 -37.89
CA ALA A 137 -8.88 -44.88 -36.68
C ALA A 137 -8.68 -46.39 -37.00
N GLN A 138 -7.80 -47.01 -36.24
CA GLN A 138 -7.50 -48.47 -36.35
C GLN A 138 -7.93 -49.16 -35.07
N PRO A 139 -8.54 -50.36 -35.16
CA PRO A 139 -8.82 -51.15 -33.98
C PRO A 139 -7.53 -51.58 -33.29
N ASP A 140 -7.61 -51.72 -31.98
CA ASP A 140 -6.54 -52.27 -31.15
C ASP A 140 -6.32 -53.76 -31.36
N ALA A 141 -5.41 -54.41 -30.58
CA ALA A 141 -5.12 -55.84 -30.65
C ALA A 141 -6.35 -56.73 -30.32
N SER A 142 -7.39 -56.17 -29.68
CA SER A 142 -8.67 -56.86 -29.40
C SER A 142 -9.72 -56.68 -30.47
N GLY A 143 -9.43 -55.90 -31.49
CA GLY A 143 -10.37 -55.54 -32.56
C GLY A 143 -11.32 -54.38 -32.20
N THR A 144 -11.07 -53.67 -31.10
CA THR A 144 -11.88 -52.56 -30.59
C THR A 144 -11.39 -51.23 -31.13
N LEU A 145 -12.27 -50.43 -31.73
CA LEU A 145 -11.96 -49.06 -32.14
C LEU A 145 -11.78 -48.15 -30.91
N PRO A 146 -10.92 -47.12 -30.98
CA PRO A 146 -10.88 -46.06 -29.97
C PRO A 146 -12.28 -45.50 -29.70
N VAL A 147 -12.59 -45.23 -28.43
CA VAL A 147 -13.91 -44.76 -27.97
C VAL A 147 -14.47 -43.58 -28.81
N TRP A 148 -13.61 -42.66 -29.17
CA TRP A 148 -13.95 -41.47 -29.95
C TRP A 148 -14.24 -41.76 -31.45
N ALA A 149 -13.94 -42.95 -31.93
CA ALA A 149 -14.22 -43.42 -33.31
C ALA A 149 -15.39 -44.36 -33.38
N SER A 150 -16.07 -44.66 -32.28
CA SER A 150 -17.27 -45.52 -32.23
C SER A 150 -18.42 -44.92 -33.05
N GLU A 151 -19.18 -45.78 -33.77
CA GLU A 151 -20.37 -45.37 -34.50
C GLU A 151 -21.51 -44.94 -33.59
N SER A 152 -21.51 -45.38 -32.32
CA SER A 152 -22.48 -44.97 -31.30
C SER A 152 -22.25 -43.56 -30.72
N ILE A 153 -21.18 -42.88 -31.09
CA ILE A 153 -20.86 -41.56 -30.62
C ILE A 153 -20.64 -40.64 -31.82
N GLN A 154 -21.46 -39.62 -31.96
CA GLN A 154 -21.36 -38.67 -33.06
C GLN A 154 -21.22 -37.24 -32.52
N VAL A 155 -20.46 -36.40 -33.21
CA VAL A 155 -20.39 -34.97 -32.94
C VAL A 155 -21.57 -34.31 -33.61
N SER A 156 -22.34 -33.51 -32.90
CA SER A 156 -23.49 -32.77 -33.47
C SER A 156 -23.22 -31.26 -33.55
N ASP A 157 -22.37 -30.71 -32.69
CA ASP A 157 -21.98 -29.30 -32.72
C ASP A 157 -20.55 -29.10 -32.26
N ILE A 158 -19.86 -28.18 -32.91
CA ILE A 158 -18.53 -27.66 -32.49
C ILE A 158 -18.66 -26.15 -32.35
N ARG A 159 -18.41 -25.61 -31.17
CA ARG A 159 -18.41 -24.18 -30.88
C ARG A 159 -16.99 -23.76 -30.51
N VAL A 160 -16.47 -22.74 -31.17
CA VAL A 160 -15.13 -22.18 -30.88
C VAL A 160 -15.28 -20.71 -30.60
N SER A 161 -14.87 -20.35 -29.40
CA SER A 161 -14.88 -18.95 -28.92
C SER A 161 -13.47 -18.41 -28.78
N THR A 162 -13.24 -17.15 -29.20
CA THR A 162 -11.97 -16.45 -29.04
C THR A 162 -12.19 -14.92 -28.96
N PRO A 163 -11.56 -14.19 -28.02
CA PRO A 163 -10.93 -14.73 -26.80
C PRO A 163 -11.97 -15.51 -25.98
N PHE A 164 -11.53 -16.53 -25.25
CA PHE A 164 -12.41 -17.33 -24.41
C PHE A 164 -12.29 -16.94 -22.96
N TYR A 165 -13.42 -16.65 -22.35
CA TYR A 165 -13.53 -16.38 -20.92
C TYR A 165 -14.62 -17.29 -20.34
N PRO A 166 -14.24 -18.29 -19.49
CA PRO A 166 -15.24 -19.16 -18.86
C PRO A 166 -16.10 -18.35 -17.89
N GLU A 167 -17.36 -18.69 -17.79
CA GLU A 167 -18.24 -18.14 -16.76
C GLU A 167 -17.72 -18.48 -15.37
N LEU A 168 -17.50 -17.47 -14.54
CA LEU A 168 -16.97 -17.58 -13.20
C LEU A 168 -17.99 -17.11 -12.17
N SER A 169 -18.25 -17.96 -11.17
CA SER A 169 -19.22 -17.72 -10.11
C SER A 169 -18.76 -18.34 -8.79
N LEU A 170 -19.52 -18.12 -7.73
CA LEU A 170 -19.20 -18.61 -6.40
C LEU A 170 -18.86 -20.11 -6.39
N GLY A 171 -17.72 -20.46 -5.78
CA GLY A 171 -17.20 -21.82 -5.68
C GLY A 171 -16.29 -22.28 -6.83
N LYS A 172 -16.20 -21.53 -7.93
CA LYS A 172 -15.25 -21.81 -9.01
C LYS A 172 -13.80 -21.59 -8.54
N ASN A 173 -12.87 -22.33 -9.12
CA ASN A 173 -11.45 -22.19 -8.81
C ASN A 173 -10.58 -22.40 -10.05
N GLY A 174 -9.33 -21.93 -9.99
CA GLY A 174 -8.33 -22.09 -11.05
C GLY A 174 -7.71 -20.79 -11.54
N GLU A 175 -6.92 -20.87 -12.61
CA GLU A 175 -6.18 -19.72 -13.15
C GLU A 175 -7.09 -18.64 -13.75
N ALA A 176 -8.24 -19.00 -14.32
CA ALA A 176 -9.23 -18.02 -14.82
C ALA A 176 -9.77 -17.17 -13.65
N THR A 177 -10.16 -17.80 -12.54
CA THR A 177 -10.59 -17.08 -11.33
C THR A 177 -9.47 -16.19 -10.78
N LYS A 178 -8.24 -16.67 -10.77
CA LYS A 178 -7.09 -15.90 -10.30
C LYS A 178 -6.82 -14.68 -11.19
N ARG A 179 -6.92 -14.83 -12.50
CA ARG A 179 -6.80 -13.72 -13.47
C ARG A 179 -7.90 -12.67 -13.25
N LEU A 180 -9.16 -13.10 -13.07
CA LEU A 180 -10.27 -12.22 -12.73
C LEU A 180 -9.98 -11.43 -11.44
N GLN A 181 -9.56 -12.12 -10.37
CA GLN A 181 -9.19 -11.48 -9.10
C GLN A 181 -8.06 -10.46 -9.28
N GLN A 182 -7.02 -10.77 -10.06
CA GLN A 182 -5.93 -9.85 -10.35
C GLN A 182 -6.42 -8.57 -11.04
N SER A 183 -7.32 -8.68 -12.01
CA SER A 183 -7.90 -7.53 -12.69
C SER A 183 -8.83 -6.72 -11.78
N LEU A 184 -9.68 -7.38 -10.98
CA LEU A 184 -10.53 -6.71 -10.00
C LEU A 184 -9.70 -5.94 -8.94
N ILE A 185 -8.55 -6.49 -8.51
CA ILE A 185 -7.59 -5.82 -7.62
C ILE A 185 -6.94 -4.63 -8.34
N ALA A 186 -6.50 -4.81 -9.59
CA ALA A 186 -5.88 -3.75 -10.37
C ALA A 186 -6.84 -2.58 -10.63
N MET A 187 -8.13 -2.85 -10.81
CA MET A 187 -9.18 -1.84 -11.05
C MET A 187 -9.88 -1.36 -9.77
N GLY A 188 -9.43 -1.80 -8.59
CA GLY A 188 -9.93 -1.31 -7.29
C GLY A 188 -11.31 -1.84 -6.88
N PHE A 189 -11.79 -2.94 -7.48
CA PHE A 189 -13.04 -3.60 -7.07
C PHE A 189 -12.82 -4.62 -5.96
N LEU A 190 -11.63 -5.23 -5.87
CA LEU A 190 -11.31 -6.26 -4.88
C LEU A 190 -10.16 -5.82 -3.97
N ASN A 191 -10.41 -5.90 -2.65
CA ASN A 191 -9.38 -5.75 -1.62
C ASN A 191 -9.14 -7.11 -0.96
N ASP A 192 -8.43 -8.00 -1.69
CA ASP A 192 -8.06 -9.34 -1.21
C ASP A 192 -6.90 -9.88 -2.04
N LYS A 193 -6.46 -11.11 -1.76
CA LYS A 193 -5.44 -11.81 -2.55
C LYS A 193 -6.06 -12.53 -3.74
N ALA A 194 -5.34 -12.56 -4.84
CA ALA A 194 -5.70 -13.40 -5.98
C ALA A 194 -5.27 -14.86 -5.72
N ASP A 195 -6.08 -15.57 -4.96
CA ASP A 195 -5.83 -16.96 -4.54
C ASP A 195 -6.34 -18.01 -5.52
N GLY A 196 -7.11 -17.57 -6.54
CA GLY A 196 -7.73 -18.44 -7.54
C GLY A 196 -8.99 -19.14 -7.06
N TYR A 197 -9.55 -18.78 -5.89
CA TYR A 197 -10.84 -19.28 -5.41
C TYR A 197 -11.90 -18.18 -5.43
N PHE A 198 -13.00 -18.41 -6.16
CA PHE A 198 -14.12 -17.48 -6.26
C PHE A 198 -14.98 -17.56 -4.98
N GLY A 199 -14.57 -16.83 -3.95
CA GLY A 199 -15.27 -16.72 -2.66
C GLY A 199 -16.26 -15.55 -2.64
N GLU A 200 -16.90 -15.33 -1.48
CA GLU A 200 -17.87 -14.25 -1.27
C GLU A 200 -17.29 -12.85 -1.57
N ARG A 201 -16.04 -12.59 -1.24
CA ARG A 201 -15.40 -11.30 -1.55
C ARG A 201 -15.21 -11.08 -3.03
N THR A 202 -14.85 -12.13 -3.78
CA THR A 202 -14.76 -12.07 -5.23
C THR A 202 -16.14 -11.83 -5.85
N LYS A 203 -17.19 -12.50 -5.32
CA LYS A 203 -18.58 -12.28 -5.74
C LYS A 203 -19.00 -10.82 -5.55
N LEU A 204 -18.80 -10.25 -4.35
CA LEU A 204 -19.11 -8.83 -4.07
C LEU A 204 -18.36 -7.87 -4.99
N ALA A 205 -17.10 -8.20 -5.33
CA ALA A 205 -16.29 -7.39 -6.25
C ALA A 205 -16.83 -7.46 -7.69
N VAL A 206 -17.37 -8.62 -8.12
CA VAL A 206 -18.04 -8.76 -9.41
C VAL A 206 -19.37 -8.00 -9.42
N GLU A 207 -20.20 -8.10 -8.37
CA GLU A 207 -21.43 -7.31 -8.22
C GLU A 207 -21.15 -5.79 -8.27
N ALA A 208 -20.03 -5.34 -7.70
CA ALA A 208 -19.62 -3.93 -7.80
C ALA A 208 -19.19 -3.54 -9.22
N LEU A 209 -18.53 -4.44 -9.95
CA LEU A 209 -18.19 -4.25 -11.37
C LEU A 209 -19.45 -4.20 -12.23
N GLU A 210 -20.38 -5.13 -12.05
CA GLU A 210 -21.67 -5.17 -12.75
C GLU A 210 -22.49 -3.89 -12.51
N SER A 211 -22.52 -3.43 -11.25
CA SER A 211 -23.17 -2.15 -10.89
C SER A 211 -22.54 -0.98 -11.63
N TYR A 212 -21.21 -0.94 -11.73
CA TYR A 212 -20.49 0.09 -12.49
C TYR A 212 -20.83 0.05 -13.98
N VAL A 213 -20.89 -1.15 -14.57
CA VAL A 213 -21.28 -1.31 -15.98
C VAL A 213 -22.71 -0.83 -16.21
N ARG A 214 -23.63 -1.13 -15.30
CA ARG A 214 -25.02 -0.62 -15.36
C ARG A 214 -25.10 0.91 -15.31
N GLU A 215 -24.25 1.56 -14.52
CA GLU A 215 -24.15 3.03 -14.51
C GLU A 215 -23.74 3.54 -15.90
N LEU A 216 -22.75 2.89 -16.56
CA LEU A 216 -22.31 3.24 -17.90
C LEU A 216 -23.40 3.00 -18.95
N GLU A 217 -24.12 1.88 -18.88
CA GLU A 217 -25.25 1.57 -19.76
C GLU A 217 -26.38 2.63 -19.59
N GLN A 218 -26.67 3.06 -18.35
CA GLN A 218 -27.64 4.11 -18.09
C GLN A 218 -27.20 5.44 -18.71
N GLU A 219 -25.91 5.81 -18.61
CA GLU A 219 -25.39 7.02 -19.27
C GLU A 219 -25.53 6.97 -20.79
N LEU A 220 -25.34 5.79 -21.42
CA LEU A 220 -25.59 5.59 -22.85
C LEU A 220 -27.08 5.79 -23.20
N ILE A 221 -27.98 5.31 -22.34
CA ILE A 221 -29.42 5.51 -22.49
C ILE A 221 -29.78 6.99 -22.44
N ASP A 222 -29.24 7.69 -21.41
CA ASP A 222 -29.53 9.10 -21.17
C ASP A 222 -28.93 10.01 -22.27
N ALA A 223 -27.81 9.58 -22.89
CA ALA A 223 -27.15 10.28 -23.98
C ALA A 223 -27.76 10.02 -25.36
N ARG A 224 -28.74 9.11 -25.46
CA ARG A 224 -29.40 8.78 -26.74
C ARG A 224 -30.05 10.02 -27.34
N PRO A 225 -29.76 10.36 -28.62
CA PRO A 225 -30.47 11.43 -29.31
C PRO A 225 -31.97 11.12 -29.35
N VAL A 226 -32.79 11.97 -28.78
CA VAL A 226 -34.24 11.92 -28.97
C VAL A 226 -34.52 12.23 -30.44
N GLU A 227 -34.93 11.23 -31.20
CA GLU A 227 -35.39 11.49 -32.57
C GLU A 227 -36.61 12.41 -32.52
N THR A 228 -36.39 13.68 -32.82
CA THR A 228 -37.51 14.60 -33.05
C THR A 228 -38.29 14.07 -34.25
N PRO A 229 -39.61 13.80 -34.12
CA PRO A 229 -40.38 13.31 -35.21
C PRO A 229 -40.25 14.27 -36.40
N THR A 230 -39.78 13.76 -37.53
CA THR A 230 -39.69 14.51 -38.78
C THR A 230 -41.09 15.07 -39.09
N PRO A 231 -41.26 16.40 -39.18
CA PRO A 231 -42.55 16.94 -39.49
C PRO A 231 -43.01 16.38 -40.87
N ALA A 232 -44.24 15.86 -40.91
CA ALA A 232 -44.83 15.32 -42.11
C ALA A 232 -44.64 16.29 -43.30
N PRO A 233 -44.31 15.82 -44.49
CA PRO A 233 -44.08 16.70 -45.64
C PRO A 233 -45.33 17.54 -45.91
N THR A 234 -45.22 18.84 -45.68
CA THR A 234 -46.22 19.81 -46.00
C THR A 234 -46.44 19.79 -47.52
N ALA A 235 -47.67 19.50 -47.96
CA ALA A 235 -48.07 19.47 -49.37
C ALA A 235 -47.65 20.78 -50.05
N THR A 236 -46.89 20.64 -51.13
CA THR A 236 -46.46 21.73 -52.02
C THR A 236 -47.64 22.41 -52.63
N PRO A 237 -47.87 23.73 -52.45
CA PRO A 237 -48.84 24.45 -53.33
C PRO A 237 -48.20 24.72 -54.67
N GLU A 238 -48.98 24.52 -55.71
CA GLU A 238 -48.67 24.75 -57.10
C GLU A 238 -48.26 26.23 -57.40
N PRO A 239 -47.37 26.48 -58.38
CA PRO A 239 -46.81 27.82 -58.61
C PRO A 239 -47.73 28.72 -59.41
N THR A 240 -48.10 29.87 -58.90
CA THR A 240 -48.69 30.95 -59.69
C THR A 240 -47.62 31.98 -60.02
N ALA A 241 -47.53 32.28 -61.32
CA ALA A 241 -46.48 33.09 -61.91
C ALA A 241 -46.70 34.57 -61.78
N THR A 242 -45.57 35.32 -61.92
CA THR A 242 -45.32 36.66 -62.47
C THR A 242 -45.42 37.84 -61.54
N ALA A 243 -44.36 38.60 -61.29
CA ALA A 243 -43.79 39.65 -62.12
C ALA A 243 -42.63 40.36 -61.44
N ALA A 244 -41.71 40.81 -62.24
CA ALA A 244 -40.48 41.46 -62.02
C ALA A 244 -40.53 42.87 -61.34
N ALA A 245 -39.52 43.22 -60.62
CA ALA A 245 -38.73 44.45 -60.81
C ALA A 245 -37.68 44.66 -59.70
N THR A 246 -36.45 44.73 -60.11
CA THR A 246 -35.28 45.32 -59.46
C THR A 246 -35.31 46.83 -59.58
N PRO A 247 -34.40 47.75 -59.03
CA PRO A 247 -33.17 47.48 -58.25
C PRO A 247 -32.79 48.54 -57.14
N GLU A 248 -31.67 48.29 -56.52
CA GLU A 248 -30.67 49.24 -55.93
C GLU A 248 -31.05 50.06 -54.68
N SER A 249 -30.23 50.16 -53.65
CA SER A 249 -28.89 50.71 -53.54
C SER A 249 -28.46 50.87 -52.07
N LYS A 250 -27.26 50.44 -51.74
CA LYS A 250 -26.19 51.03 -50.93
C LYS A 250 -26.40 51.75 -49.58
N HIS A 251 -25.49 51.36 -48.69
CA HIS A 251 -24.68 52.13 -47.70
C HIS A 251 -25.20 52.22 -46.26
N GLN A 252 -24.42 51.76 -45.38
CA GLN A 252 -23.23 52.17 -44.66
C GLN A 252 -23.46 52.41 -43.15
N LEU A 253 -22.69 51.68 -42.37
CA LEU A 253 -22.11 51.90 -41.04
C LEU A 253 -22.54 53.14 -40.23
N THR A 254 -22.85 52.96 -38.93
CA THR A 254 -22.04 53.59 -37.86
C THR A 254 -22.50 53.20 -36.43
N LEU A 255 -21.54 52.99 -35.58
CA LEU A 255 -21.31 52.84 -34.15
C LEU A 255 -22.26 53.48 -33.13
N VAL A 256 -22.63 52.72 -32.08
CA VAL A 256 -22.63 52.90 -30.59
C VAL A 256 -22.65 54.34 -30.01
N PRO A 257 -23.26 54.67 -28.80
CA PRO A 257 -23.36 53.91 -27.57
C PRO A 257 -24.59 54.17 -26.61
N LYS A 258 -24.78 53.26 -25.67
CA LYS A 258 -25.01 53.37 -24.21
C LYS A 258 -26.27 54.03 -23.58
N ASN A 259 -26.81 53.29 -22.59
CA ASN A 259 -27.48 53.59 -21.33
C ASN A 259 -29.03 53.70 -21.24
N THR A 260 -29.58 52.62 -20.61
CA THR A 260 -30.65 52.54 -19.56
C THR A 260 -31.54 53.75 -19.22
N PRO A 261 -32.78 53.64 -18.67
CA PRO A 261 -33.45 52.52 -17.98
C PRO A 261 -34.97 52.30 -18.31
N VAL A 262 -35.49 51.23 -17.69
CA VAL A 262 -36.88 50.72 -17.54
C VAL A 262 -37.97 51.78 -17.35
N PRO A 263 -39.29 51.63 -17.85
CA PRO A 263 -40.21 50.87 -17.01
C PRO A 263 -41.23 49.94 -17.74
N THR A 264 -41.67 48.97 -16.96
CA THR A 264 -42.84 48.11 -16.97
C THR A 264 -44.03 48.54 -17.80
N ALA A 265 -44.57 47.64 -18.65
CA ALA A 265 -45.99 47.49 -18.96
C ALA A 265 -46.30 46.05 -19.41
N GLU A 266 -47.20 45.41 -18.70
CA GLU A 266 -47.84 44.13 -19.08
C GLU A 266 -48.53 44.27 -20.45
N PRO A 267 -48.54 43.21 -21.28
CA PRO A 267 -49.60 43.01 -22.26
C PRO A 267 -50.49 41.81 -21.92
N THR A 268 -51.71 42.09 -21.93
CA THR A 268 -52.94 41.30 -21.95
C THR A 268 -52.84 40.05 -22.78
N GLU A 269 -53.27 38.92 -22.17
CA GLU A 269 -53.51 37.66 -22.85
C GLU A 269 -54.65 37.75 -23.86
N GLU A 270 -54.34 37.28 -25.08
CA GLU A 270 -55.36 36.83 -26.03
C GLU A 270 -55.33 35.29 -26.10
N PRO A 271 -56.43 34.58 -26.03
CA PRO A 271 -56.46 33.12 -25.88
C PRO A 271 -56.09 32.42 -27.20
N ALA A 272 -55.14 31.51 -27.08
CA ALA A 272 -54.83 30.53 -28.13
C ALA A 272 -55.99 29.55 -28.32
N PRO A 273 -56.25 29.04 -29.54
CA PRO A 273 -57.34 28.12 -29.81
C PRO A 273 -57.08 26.75 -29.13
N GLU A 274 -58.14 26.24 -28.49
CA GLU A 274 -58.20 24.92 -27.90
C GLU A 274 -57.80 23.84 -28.94
N ALA A 275 -56.68 23.15 -28.65
CA ALA A 275 -56.32 21.94 -29.34
C ALA A 275 -57.27 20.82 -28.83
N THR A 276 -58.01 20.23 -29.76
CA THR A 276 -58.95 19.12 -29.53
C THR A 276 -58.23 17.93 -28.90
N GLU A 277 -58.83 17.33 -27.88
CA GLU A 277 -58.38 16.19 -27.08
C GLU A 277 -58.10 14.90 -27.89
N GLU A 278 -58.32 14.87 -29.20
CA GLU A 278 -58.12 13.69 -30.08
C GLU A 278 -56.69 13.52 -30.60
N ALA A 279 -55.75 14.45 -30.33
CA ALA A 279 -54.36 14.32 -30.79
C ALA A 279 -53.36 13.85 -29.72
N MET A 280 -53.83 13.58 -28.47
CA MET A 280 -52.97 13.15 -27.33
C MET A 280 -53.01 11.65 -27.03
N GLU A 281 -53.66 10.82 -27.85
CA GLU A 281 -53.82 9.38 -27.56
C GLU A 281 -52.94 8.44 -28.41
N ALA A 282 -51.80 8.88 -28.92
CA ALA A 282 -50.87 8.03 -29.68
C ALA A 282 -49.39 8.24 -29.34
N VAL A 283 -49.06 8.61 -28.10
CA VAL A 283 -47.75 8.25 -27.57
C VAL A 283 -47.94 6.94 -26.82
N LYS A 284 -47.81 5.82 -27.58
CA LYS A 284 -47.59 4.52 -26.93
C LYS A 284 -46.36 4.72 -26.01
N ASP A 285 -46.59 4.43 -24.71
CA ASP A 285 -45.48 4.24 -23.77
C ASP A 285 -44.52 3.20 -24.37
N GLU A 286 -43.49 3.63 -25.08
CA GLU A 286 -42.34 2.77 -25.32
C GLU A 286 -41.80 2.42 -23.93
N PRO A 287 -41.61 1.13 -23.59
CA PRO A 287 -41.06 0.76 -22.29
C PRO A 287 -39.72 1.50 -22.14
N ALA A 288 -39.56 2.20 -21.01
CA ALA A 288 -38.35 2.89 -20.71
C ALA A 288 -37.16 1.93 -20.86
N LEU A 289 -36.18 2.30 -21.68
CA LEU A 289 -34.97 1.50 -21.86
C LEU A 289 -34.30 1.30 -20.49
N GLN A 290 -33.85 0.08 -20.26
CA GLN A 290 -33.18 -0.30 -19.02
C GLN A 290 -31.78 -0.85 -19.33
N PRO A 291 -30.82 -0.68 -18.44
CA PRO A 291 -29.53 -1.37 -18.53
C PRO A 291 -29.71 -2.89 -18.65
N VAL A 292 -28.87 -3.52 -19.46
CA VAL A 292 -28.96 -4.96 -19.77
C VAL A 292 -28.20 -5.80 -18.76
N THR A 293 -27.06 -5.31 -18.26
CA THR A 293 -26.22 -6.03 -17.31
C THR A 293 -26.98 -6.36 -16.02
N GLN A 294 -26.99 -7.63 -15.63
CA GLN A 294 -27.54 -8.10 -14.37
C GLN A 294 -26.51 -7.96 -13.27
N VAL A 295 -26.96 -7.69 -12.02
CA VAL A 295 -26.08 -7.67 -10.83
C VAL A 295 -26.34 -8.96 -10.07
N ASP A 296 -25.63 -10.02 -10.41
CA ASP A 296 -25.81 -11.37 -9.85
C ASP A 296 -24.51 -12.00 -9.29
N GLY A 297 -23.39 -11.30 -9.51
CA GLY A 297 -22.08 -11.74 -9.07
C GLY A 297 -21.51 -12.88 -9.91
N ILE A 298 -21.95 -12.98 -11.17
CA ILE A 298 -21.46 -13.95 -12.15
C ILE A 298 -20.61 -13.20 -13.19
N ALA A 299 -19.33 -13.48 -13.25
CA ALA A 299 -18.48 -12.91 -14.28
C ALA A 299 -18.62 -13.73 -15.58
N ASP A 300 -19.54 -13.32 -16.43
CA ASP A 300 -19.74 -13.89 -17.76
C ASP A 300 -18.59 -13.52 -18.73
N ALA A 301 -18.62 -14.07 -19.94
CA ALA A 301 -17.57 -13.86 -20.92
C ALA A 301 -17.48 -12.41 -21.40
N LEU A 302 -18.61 -11.72 -21.54
CA LEU A 302 -18.64 -10.35 -22.05
C LEU A 302 -18.16 -9.35 -20.99
N LEU A 303 -18.58 -9.52 -19.74
CA LEU A 303 -18.11 -8.73 -18.61
C LEU A 303 -16.59 -8.86 -18.41
N GLN A 304 -16.08 -10.11 -18.51
CA GLN A 304 -14.63 -10.36 -18.43
C GLN A 304 -13.88 -9.74 -19.60
N ALA A 305 -14.41 -9.86 -20.82
CA ALA A 305 -13.80 -9.25 -22.00
C ALA A 305 -13.71 -7.73 -21.86
N TYR A 306 -14.78 -7.09 -21.38
CA TYR A 306 -14.79 -5.65 -21.13
C TYR A 306 -13.77 -5.25 -20.06
N LEU A 307 -13.74 -5.95 -18.91
CA LEU A 307 -12.80 -5.70 -17.84
C LEU A 307 -11.33 -5.81 -18.29
N TYR A 308 -11.04 -6.69 -19.26
CA TYR A 308 -9.68 -6.93 -19.76
C TYR A 308 -9.33 -6.07 -20.98
N SER A 309 -10.29 -5.34 -21.55
CA SER A 309 -10.08 -4.50 -22.73
C SER A 309 -9.42 -3.16 -22.40
N ASP A 310 -8.77 -2.55 -23.39
CA ASP A 310 -8.24 -1.18 -23.29
C ASP A 310 -9.37 -0.13 -23.22
N SER A 311 -10.62 -0.51 -23.52
CA SER A 311 -11.80 0.36 -23.40
C SER A 311 -12.26 0.53 -21.95
N PHE A 312 -11.81 -0.33 -21.02
CA PHE A 312 -12.22 -0.26 -19.62
C PHE A 312 -11.50 0.86 -18.88
N VAL A 313 -12.25 1.77 -18.29
CA VAL A 313 -11.74 2.88 -17.47
C VAL A 313 -12.37 2.81 -16.08
N ALA A 314 -11.59 2.48 -15.07
CA ALA A 314 -12.07 2.30 -13.69
C ALA A 314 -12.60 3.57 -13.03
N VAL A 315 -12.00 4.73 -13.31
CA VAL A 315 -12.40 6.06 -12.82
C VAL A 315 -12.20 7.08 -13.92
N ARG A 316 -13.26 7.82 -14.28
CA ARG A 316 -13.26 8.70 -15.44
C ARG A 316 -12.93 10.16 -15.16
N ASP A 317 -13.38 10.65 -14.02
CA ASP A 317 -13.21 12.04 -13.62
C ASP A 317 -12.09 12.22 -12.60
N ALA A 318 -11.43 13.38 -12.66
CA ALA A 318 -10.41 13.71 -11.68
C ALA A 318 -11.01 13.82 -10.27
N LEU A 319 -10.38 13.15 -9.30
CA LEU A 319 -10.82 13.10 -7.90
C LEU A 319 -9.90 13.96 -7.02
N LYS A 320 -10.48 14.69 -6.09
CA LYS A 320 -9.77 15.59 -5.17
C LYS A 320 -10.48 15.68 -3.83
N THR A 321 -9.88 16.37 -2.87
CA THR A 321 -10.49 16.61 -1.56
C THR A 321 -11.91 17.15 -1.71
N GLY A 322 -12.89 16.49 -1.08
CA GLY A 322 -14.31 16.77 -1.17
C GLY A 322 -15.07 15.91 -2.18
N SER A 323 -14.41 15.16 -3.08
CA SER A 323 -15.06 14.13 -3.90
C SER A 323 -15.55 12.99 -3.02
N SER A 324 -16.63 12.32 -3.40
CA SER A 324 -17.18 11.15 -2.69
C SER A 324 -17.86 10.18 -3.64
N GLY A 325 -18.11 8.97 -3.16
CA GLY A 325 -18.84 7.92 -3.90
C GLY A 325 -17.97 6.74 -4.31
N THR A 326 -18.51 5.91 -5.23
CA THR A 326 -17.91 4.63 -5.65
C THR A 326 -16.55 4.80 -6.33
N ASP A 327 -16.34 5.87 -7.11
CA ASP A 327 -15.06 6.19 -7.73
C ASP A 327 -13.97 6.45 -6.70
N VAL A 328 -14.32 7.16 -5.61
CA VAL A 328 -13.38 7.37 -4.50
C VAL A 328 -13.07 6.06 -3.79
N THR A 329 -14.07 5.20 -3.60
CA THR A 329 -13.87 3.87 -3.01
C THR A 329 -12.92 3.02 -3.84
N ARG A 330 -13.07 3.00 -5.17
CA ARG A 330 -12.17 2.29 -6.10
C ARG A 330 -10.74 2.84 -6.04
N LEU A 331 -10.60 4.16 -6.08
CA LEU A 331 -9.31 4.84 -5.91
C LEU A 331 -8.64 4.42 -4.60
N GLN A 332 -9.36 4.50 -3.48
CA GLN A 332 -8.84 4.14 -2.15
C GLN A 332 -8.46 2.66 -2.07
N THR A 333 -9.29 1.77 -2.61
CA THR A 333 -9.01 0.33 -2.67
C THR A 333 -7.73 0.05 -3.46
N ARG A 334 -7.56 0.68 -4.62
CA ARG A 334 -6.35 0.51 -5.42
C ARG A 334 -5.10 1.04 -4.73
N LEU A 335 -5.19 2.21 -4.09
CA LEU A 335 -4.09 2.78 -3.30
C LEU A 335 -3.73 1.90 -2.09
N LEU A 336 -4.72 1.29 -1.43
CA LEU A 336 -4.50 0.33 -0.36
C LEU A 336 -3.80 -0.93 -0.86
N ASN A 337 -4.26 -1.50 -1.98
CA ASN A 337 -3.64 -2.67 -2.61
C ASN A 337 -2.19 -2.42 -3.04
N LEU A 338 -1.84 -1.20 -3.42
CA LEU A 338 -0.46 -0.81 -3.76
C LEU A 338 0.40 -0.47 -2.51
N GLY A 339 -0.18 -0.48 -1.31
CA GLY A 339 0.53 -0.08 -0.10
C GLY A 339 0.73 1.44 0.06
N CYS A 340 0.02 2.24 -0.71
CA CYS A 340 0.03 3.71 -0.60
C CYS A 340 -0.88 4.23 0.53
N SER A 341 -1.70 3.38 1.14
CA SER A 341 -2.62 3.68 2.23
C SER A 341 -2.61 2.56 3.27
N VAL A 342 -3.00 2.89 4.50
CA VAL A 342 -3.32 1.95 5.58
C VAL A 342 -4.78 2.10 6.04
N SER A 343 -5.52 3.03 5.45
CA SER A 343 -6.91 3.29 5.77
C SER A 343 -7.82 2.45 4.89
N GLU A 344 -8.86 1.87 5.51
CA GLU A 344 -9.92 1.19 4.76
C GLU A 344 -10.66 2.21 3.87
N PRO A 345 -11.11 1.77 2.67
CA PRO A 345 -11.88 2.60 1.76
C PRO A 345 -13.22 3.03 2.39
N ASP A 346 -13.46 4.32 2.48
CA ASP A 346 -14.68 4.92 3.05
C ASP A 346 -15.53 5.71 2.04
N GLY A 347 -15.05 5.80 0.79
CA GLY A 347 -15.72 6.54 -0.27
C GLY A 347 -15.66 8.07 -0.13
N ASN A 348 -14.82 8.60 0.79
CA ASN A 348 -14.68 10.04 1.00
C ASN A 348 -13.24 10.47 0.72
N TYR A 349 -13.05 11.41 -0.18
CA TYR A 349 -11.72 11.94 -0.51
C TYR A 349 -11.31 13.00 0.53
N GLY A 350 -10.81 12.53 1.67
CA GLY A 350 -10.27 13.37 2.74
C GLY A 350 -8.75 13.58 2.63
N SER A 351 -8.15 14.12 3.69
CA SER A 351 -6.70 14.35 3.79
C SER A 351 -5.88 13.06 3.73
N THR A 352 -6.40 11.95 4.25
CA THR A 352 -5.79 10.62 4.19
C THR A 352 -5.70 10.10 2.76
N THR A 353 -6.78 10.25 1.98
CA THR A 353 -6.81 9.89 0.56
C THR A 353 -5.86 10.79 -0.25
N ALA A 354 -5.86 12.11 0.01
CA ALA A 354 -4.95 13.04 -0.65
C ALA A 354 -3.47 12.67 -0.36
N ARG A 355 -3.13 12.25 0.86
CA ARG A 355 -1.81 11.73 1.20
C ARG A 355 -1.48 10.45 0.43
N ALA A 356 -2.40 9.48 0.40
CA ALA A 356 -2.20 8.23 -0.33
C ALA A 356 -1.93 8.47 -1.82
N VAL A 357 -2.65 9.42 -2.43
CA VAL A 357 -2.41 9.85 -3.82
C VAL A 357 -1.04 10.50 -3.97
N ARG A 358 -0.60 11.37 -3.03
CA ARG A 358 0.76 11.93 -3.07
C ARG A 358 1.84 10.86 -2.95
N VAL A 359 1.64 9.85 -2.09
CA VAL A 359 2.57 8.71 -1.96
C VAL A 359 2.66 7.94 -3.28
N PHE A 360 1.53 7.68 -3.93
CA PHE A 360 1.50 7.06 -5.25
C PHE A 360 2.21 7.91 -6.30
N GLN A 361 1.90 9.19 -6.37
CA GLN A 361 2.54 10.16 -7.28
C GLN A 361 4.06 10.19 -7.07
N TYR A 362 4.51 10.23 -5.83
CA TYR A 362 5.93 10.17 -5.48
C TYR A 362 6.59 8.89 -5.97
N ALA A 363 6.02 7.71 -5.67
CA ALA A 363 6.56 6.42 -6.06
C ALA A 363 6.67 6.25 -7.59
N ASN A 364 5.85 6.98 -8.34
CA ASN A 364 5.77 6.92 -9.79
C ASN A 364 6.37 8.14 -10.51
N GLY A 365 7.04 9.05 -9.79
CA GLY A 365 7.71 10.22 -10.38
C GLY A 365 6.77 11.28 -10.93
N LEU A 366 5.50 11.31 -10.47
CA LEU A 366 4.52 12.34 -10.82
C LEU A 366 4.62 13.56 -9.88
N SER A 367 4.00 14.68 -10.28
CA SER A 367 3.85 15.84 -9.41
C SER A 367 2.98 15.50 -8.21
N GLN A 368 3.46 15.75 -6.99
CA GLN A 368 2.82 15.37 -5.72
C GLN A 368 1.70 16.34 -5.33
N THR A 369 0.67 16.44 -6.16
CA THR A 369 -0.47 17.37 -5.97
C THR A 369 -1.48 16.88 -4.94
N GLY A 370 -1.54 15.57 -4.71
CA GLY A 370 -2.61 14.94 -3.94
C GLY A 370 -3.98 15.02 -4.60
N VAL A 371 -4.02 15.34 -5.90
CA VAL A 371 -5.20 15.29 -6.78
C VAL A 371 -5.01 14.11 -7.73
N ALA A 372 -5.98 13.21 -7.79
CA ALA A 372 -6.00 12.13 -8.77
C ALA A 372 -6.53 12.67 -10.09
N ASP A 373 -5.66 13.33 -10.85
CA ASP A 373 -5.95 13.85 -12.19
C ASP A 373 -5.88 12.71 -13.24
N GLU A 374 -6.21 13.03 -14.48
CA GLU A 374 -6.23 12.06 -15.59
C GLU A 374 -4.91 11.27 -15.70
N GLN A 375 -3.76 11.96 -15.57
CA GLN A 375 -2.45 11.29 -15.64
C GLN A 375 -2.22 10.34 -14.46
N THR A 376 -2.60 10.77 -13.26
CA THR A 376 -2.49 9.97 -12.03
C THR A 376 -3.40 8.74 -12.11
N LEU A 377 -4.66 8.91 -12.55
CA LEU A 377 -5.64 7.84 -12.68
C LEU A 377 -5.21 6.82 -13.74
N ALA A 378 -4.81 7.28 -14.93
CA ALA A 378 -4.34 6.41 -16.00
C ALA A 378 -3.18 5.52 -15.55
N LEU A 379 -2.20 6.09 -14.81
CA LEU A 379 -1.08 5.30 -14.31
C LEU A 379 -1.49 4.39 -13.14
N LEU A 380 -2.34 4.87 -12.21
CA LEU A 380 -2.76 4.13 -11.03
C LEU A 380 -3.46 2.81 -11.39
N PHE A 381 -4.32 2.85 -12.39
CA PHE A 381 -5.10 1.69 -12.85
C PHE A 381 -4.40 0.90 -13.97
N SER A 382 -3.18 1.24 -14.32
CA SER A 382 -2.37 0.49 -15.29
C SER A 382 -1.55 -0.62 -14.64
N ALA A 383 -0.98 -1.50 -15.49
CA ALA A 383 -0.01 -2.51 -15.08
C ALA A 383 1.36 -1.91 -14.67
N ASP A 384 1.64 -0.67 -15.08
CA ASP A 384 2.91 0.02 -14.80
C ASP A 384 2.92 0.73 -13.44
N ALA A 385 1.78 0.73 -12.72
CA ALA A 385 1.65 1.32 -11.39
C ALA A 385 2.63 0.71 -10.40
N LYS A 386 3.53 1.52 -9.86
CA LYS A 386 4.55 1.08 -8.89
C LYS A 386 4.09 1.32 -7.46
N ALA A 387 4.32 0.32 -6.62
CA ALA A 387 4.22 0.44 -5.18
C ALA A 387 5.35 1.33 -4.63
N PRO A 388 5.16 2.00 -3.47
CA PRO A 388 6.22 2.74 -2.80
C PRO A 388 7.34 1.82 -2.30
N ALA A 389 8.56 2.38 -2.14
CA ALA A 389 9.74 1.62 -1.70
C ALA A 389 9.65 1.16 -0.24
N HIS A 390 8.95 1.91 0.61
CA HIS A 390 8.73 1.62 2.02
C HIS A 390 7.25 1.38 2.29
N ALA A 391 6.94 0.51 3.26
CA ALA A 391 5.58 0.37 3.76
C ALA A 391 5.17 1.62 4.55
N MET A 392 3.89 1.96 4.50
CA MET A 392 3.32 2.97 5.40
C MET A 392 3.19 2.39 6.80
N LEU A 393 3.81 3.04 7.80
CA LEU A 393 3.83 2.57 9.18
C LEU A 393 2.96 3.44 10.08
N SER A 394 2.09 2.80 10.87
CA SER A 394 1.15 3.46 11.78
C SER A 394 0.95 2.67 13.07
N LEU A 395 0.15 3.20 13.97
CA LEU A 395 -0.20 2.52 15.23
C LEU A 395 -0.71 1.09 14.95
N GLY A 396 -0.08 0.11 15.59
CA GLY A 396 -0.36 -1.32 15.40
C GLY A 396 0.54 -2.04 14.39
N SER A 397 1.30 -1.33 13.54
CA SER A 397 2.32 -1.94 12.67
C SER A 397 3.39 -2.64 13.49
N THR A 398 3.94 -3.76 12.97
CA THR A 398 4.99 -4.55 13.63
C THR A 398 6.03 -5.04 12.64
N GLY A 399 7.22 -5.40 13.11
CA GLY A 399 8.27 -6.03 12.31
C GLY A 399 9.55 -5.23 12.13
N ASP A 400 10.38 -5.66 11.18
CA ASP A 400 11.74 -5.13 11.01
C ASP A 400 11.75 -3.67 10.54
N GLU A 401 10.81 -3.25 9.70
CA GLU A 401 10.71 -1.85 9.26
C GLU A 401 10.36 -0.92 10.43
N VAL A 402 9.48 -1.36 11.34
CA VAL A 402 9.18 -0.63 12.58
C VAL A 402 10.42 -0.55 13.47
N THR A 403 11.17 -1.65 13.60
CA THR A 403 12.42 -1.68 14.38
C THR A 403 13.44 -0.70 13.79
N ALA A 404 13.62 -0.66 12.49
CA ALA A 404 14.52 0.25 11.79
C ALA A 404 14.11 1.73 12.01
N LEU A 405 12.82 2.03 11.89
CA LEU A 405 12.28 3.36 12.18
C LEU A 405 12.56 3.77 13.62
N GLN A 406 12.25 2.91 14.60
CA GLN A 406 12.47 3.17 16.01
C GLN A 406 13.95 3.41 16.34
N GLN A 407 14.85 2.61 15.77
CA GLN A 407 16.30 2.79 15.95
C GLN A 407 16.74 4.16 15.43
N ARG A 408 16.28 4.56 14.23
CA ARG A 408 16.67 5.86 13.68
C ARG A 408 16.06 7.02 14.47
N LEU A 409 14.80 6.92 14.92
CA LEU A 409 14.18 7.89 15.81
C LEU A 409 14.95 8.04 17.12
N LEU A 410 15.45 6.92 17.68
CA LEU A 410 16.29 6.92 18.86
C LEU A 410 17.65 7.59 18.59
N TYR A 411 18.32 7.25 17.47
CA TYR A 411 19.60 7.84 17.10
C TYR A 411 19.50 9.34 16.86
N LEU A 412 18.42 9.80 16.25
CA LEU A 412 18.22 11.22 15.97
C LEU A 412 17.53 12.00 17.10
N GLY A 413 17.30 11.37 18.26
CA GLY A 413 16.81 12.03 19.47
C GLY A 413 15.30 12.39 19.43
N PHE A 414 14.50 11.78 18.56
CA PHE A 414 13.05 11.96 18.56
C PHE A 414 12.35 11.16 19.66
N THR A 415 13.00 10.12 20.17
CA THR A 415 12.51 9.28 21.27
C THR A 415 13.64 8.84 22.20
N THR A 416 13.28 8.36 23.42
CA THR A 416 14.16 7.60 24.34
C THR A 416 13.68 6.16 24.49
N ALA A 417 12.55 5.79 23.86
CA ALA A 417 12.00 4.44 23.90
C ALA A 417 12.92 3.47 23.14
N SER A 418 12.99 2.22 23.62
CA SER A 418 13.72 1.15 22.95
C SER A 418 13.03 0.75 21.65
N ALA A 419 13.81 0.29 20.68
CA ALA A 419 13.29 -0.30 19.44
C ALA A 419 12.85 -1.74 19.73
N ASP A 420 11.55 -1.95 19.86
CA ASP A 420 10.91 -3.22 20.18
C ASP A 420 10.19 -3.88 18.99
N GLY A 421 10.17 -3.20 17.83
CA GLY A 421 9.51 -3.68 16.62
C GLY A 421 7.99 -3.55 16.65
N SER A 422 7.42 -2.82 17.62
CA SER A 422 5.98 -2.59 17.73
C SER A 422 5.68 -1.10 17.65
N PHE A 423 4.90 -0.66 16.68
CA PHE A 423 4.50 0.73 16.54
C PHE A 423 3.41 1.08 17.55
N GLY A 424 3.82 1.34 18.78
CA GLY A 424 2.94 1.79 19.87
C GLY A 424 2.80 3.31 19.92
N THR A 425 2.09 3.82 20.95
CA THR A 425 1.88 5.27 21.16
C THR A 425 3.19 6.05 21.34
N ALA A 426 4.24 5.44 21.92
CA ALA A 426 5.55 6.06 22.04
C ALA A 426 6.21 6.30 20.66
N THR A 427 6.09 5.32 19.76
CA THR A 427 6.57 5.45 18.38
C THR A 427 5.75 6.48 17.61
N GLN A 428 4.41 6.45 17.75
CA GLN A 428 3.52 7.44 17.15
C GLN A 428 3.90 8.88 17.56
N THR A 429 4.09 9.12 18.87
CA THR A 429 4.52 10.43 19.37
C THR A 429 5.90 10.84 18.83
N ALA A 430 6.82 9.89 18.67
CA ALA A 430 8.14 10.16 18.09
C ALA A 430 8.04 10.52 16.59
N VAL A 431 7.16 9.87 15.85
CA VAL A 431 6.88 10.19 14.44
C VAL A 431 6.21 11.57 14.33
N GLN A 432 5.26 11.92 15.21
CA GLN A 432 4.69 13.28 15.24
C GLN A 432 5.76 14.35 15.42
N ARG A 433 6.72 14.15 16.36
CA ARG A 433 7.84 15.09 16.52
C ARG A 433 8.74 15.16 15.28
N LEU A 434 8.96 14.04 14.60
CA LEU A 434 9.67 14.03 13.33
C LEU A 434 8.93 14.81 12.27
N GLN A 435 7.62 14.63 12.16
CA GLN A 435 6.75 15.36 11.21
C GLN A 435 6.76 16.87 11.51
N GLU A 436 6.63 17.28 12.76
CA GLU A 436 6.77 18.68 13.20
C GLU A 436 8.12 19.27 12.78
N TYR A 437 9.20 18.51 12.96
CA TYR A 437 10.54 18.92 12.56
C TYR A 437 10.68 19.07 11.04
N VAL A 438 10.16 18.11 10.25
CA VAL A 438 10.15 18.19 8.78
C VAL A 438 9.33 19.39 8.31
N ARG A 439 8.16 19.65 8.91
CA ARG A 439 7.36 20.87 8.62
C ARG A 439 8.13 22.16 8.89
N GLY A 440 8.94 22.19 9.95
CA GLY A 440 9.83 23.31 10.20
C GLY A 440 10.83 23.54 9.08
N ILE A 441 11.40 22.46 8.53
CA ILE A 441 12.31 22.51 7.37
C ILE A 441 11.57 22.96 6.11
N GLU A 442 10.39 22.40 5.84
CA GLU A 442 9.53 22.80 4.71
C GLU A 442 9.18 24.28 4.79
N THR A 443 8.81 24.78 5.98
CA THR A 443 8.51 26.20 6.23
C THR A 443 9.69 27.10 5.85
N LEU A 444 10.89 26.73 6.27
CA LEU A 444 12.11 27.46 5.92
C LEU A 444 12.37 27.43 4.41
N ALA A 445 12.18 26.27 3.77
CA ALA A 445 12.35 26.12 2.33
C ALA A 445 11.34 26.94 1.52
N VAL A 446 10.07 26.96 1.92
CA VAL A 446 9.02 27.77 1.29
C VAL A 446 9.35 29.26 1.38
N LYS A 447 9.74 29.74 2.57
CA LYS A 447 10.12 31.16 2.77
C LYS A 447 11.41 31.54 2.05
N ALA A 448 12.37 30.60 1.94
CA ALA A 448 13.59 30.84 1.17
C ALA A 448 13.35 30.90 -0.36
N ALA A 449 12.40 30.12 -0.85
CA ALA A 449 12.03 30.10 -2.27
C ALA A 449 11.24 31.34 -2.70
N ASP A 450 10.52 31.98 -1.77
CA ASP A 450 9.76 33.21 -2.01
C ASP A 450 10.10 34.28 -0.96
N PRO A 451 11.11 35.13 -1.20
CA PRO A 451 11.54 36.17 -0.27
C PRO A 451 10.49 37.24 0.00
N THR A 452 9.39 37.26 -0.73
CA THR A 452 8.27 38.22 -0.50
C THR A 452 7.38 37.79 0.67
N ILE A 453 7.49 36.53 1.12
CA ILE A 453 6.75 36.04 2.28
C ILE A 453 7.38 36.61 3.56
N ALA A 454 6.56 37.28 4.38
CA ALA A 454 7.01 37.80 5.67
C ALA A 454 7.54 36.66 6.58
N ALA A 455 8.54 36.99 7.41
CA ALA A 455 9.18 35.99 8.28
C ALA A 455 8.19 35.31 9.25
N ASP A 456 7.17 36.02 9.70
CA ASP A 456 6.09 35.60 10.60
C ASP A 456 4.83 35.08 9.87
N ALA A 457 4.80 35.09 8.53
CA ALA A 457 3.66 34.62 7.77
C ALA A 457 3.42 33.12 7.98
N ASP A 458 2.15 32.75 8.14
CA ASP A 458 1.72 31.35 8.11
C ASP A 458 1.78 30.82 6.66
N VAL A 459 2.44 29.70 6.47
CA VAL A 459 2.57 28.98 5.20
C VAL A 459 2.08 27.54 5.29
N SER A 460 1.28 27.25 6.31
CA SER A 460 0.83 25.87 6.62
C SER A 460 0.07 25.21 5.46
N ASP A 461 -0.59 26.01 4.62
CA ASP A 461 -1.30 25.58 3.41
C ASP A 461 -0.36 25.14 2.26
N ARG A 462 0.92 25.51 2.33
CA ARG A 462 1.95 25.14 1.34
C ARG A 462 2.80 23.95 1.78
N LEU A 463 2.60 23.44 3.01
CA LEU A 463 3.37 22.33 3.55
C LEU A 463 2.73 21.00 3.16
N THR A 464 3.56 20.01 2.84
CA THR A 464 3.11 18.68 2.40
C THR A 464 3.05 17.67 3.53
N THR A 465 3.93 17.80 4.54
CA THR A 465 3.97 16.90 5.69
C THR A 465 2.76 17.12 6.62
N VAL A 466 2.03 16.05 6.91
CA VAL A 466 0.92 16.04 7.87
C VAL A 466 1.43 15.53 9.22
N VAL A 467 1.03 16.20 10.34
CA VAL A 467 1.40 15.77 11.70
C VAL A 467 0.27 14.91 12.27
N ASP A 468 0.34 13.60 12.02
CA ASP A 468 -0.67 12.63 12.47
C ASP A 468 -0.06 11.37 13.11
N GLY A 469 1.26 11.27 13.09
CA GLY A 469 1.99 10.13 13.64
C GLY A 469 1.99 8.90 12.73
N VAL A 470 1.70 9.06 11.43
CA VAL A 470 1.85 8.02 10.41
C VAL A 470 3.16 8.26 9.65
N ALA A 471 4.05 7.29 9.64
CA ALA A 471 5.27 7.34 8.86
C ALA A 471 4.99 6.85 7.44
N ASP A 472 4.67 7.77 6.55
CA ASP A 472 4.46 7.48 5.13
C ASP A 472 5.79 7.30 4.37
N PRO A 473 5.78 6.68 3.19
CA PRO A 473 6.99 6.44 2.40
C PRO A 473 7.79 7.68 2.05
N ILE A 474 7.14 8.82 1.84
CA ILE A 474 7.83 10.10 1.53
C ILE A 474 8.63 10.56 2.75
N LEU A 475 7.99 10.52 3.94
CA LEU A 475 8.65 10.84 5.20
C LEU A 475 9.82 9.89 5.46
N LEU A 476 9.64 8.58 5.21
CA LEU A 476 10.66 7.56 5.43
C LEU A 476 11.87 7.77 4.50
N ASP A 477 11.66 8.06 3.22
CA ASP A 477 12.74 8.36 2.28
C ASP A 477 13.53 9.61 2.69
N ILE A 478 12.83 10.68 3.09
CA ILE A 478 13.47 11.88 3.63
C ILE A 478 14.27 11.53 4.89
N PHE A 479 13.66 10.79 5.80
CA PHE A 479 14.21 10.46 7.11
C PHE A 479 15.41 9.51 7.01
N TYR A 480 15.43 8.56 6.07
CA TYR A 480 16.55 7.65 5.85
C TYR A 480 17.65 8.24 4.96
N SER A 481 17.40 9.36 4.32
CA SER A 481 18.42 10.04 3.50
C SER A 481 19.65 10.41 4.34
N ASP A 482 20.82 10.22 3.74
CA ASP A 482 22.10 10.70 4.33
C ASP A 482 22.15 12.23 4.41
N LYS A 483 21.29 12.92 3.66
CA LYS A 483 21.17 14.37 3.63
C LYS A 483 20.14 14.91 4.64
N PHE A 484 19.52 14.02 5.45
CA PHE A 484 18.55 14.46 6.47
C PHE A 484 19.21 15.44 7.44
N PRO A 485 18.78 16.70 7.53
CA PRO A 485 19.41 17.69 8.38
C PRO A 485 19.07 17.40 9.84
N VAL A 486 20.00 16.81 10.58
CA VAL A 486 19.79 16.43 11.98
C VAL A 486 19.66 17.64 12.89
N VAL A 487 20.59 18.59 12.76
CA VAL A 487 20.61 19.90 13.46
C VAL A 487 21.16 20.94 12.48
N PRO A 488 20.50 22.09 12.32
CA PRO A 488 20.89 23.06 11.30
C PRO A 488 22.18 23.85 11.62
N GLY A 489 22.75 23.67 12.83
CA GLY A 489 23.97 24.38 13.23
C GLY A 489 24.57 23.80 14.50
N GLU A 490 25.68 24.38 14.98
CA GLU A 490 26.26 23.98 16.26
C GLU A 490 25.39 24.44 17.44
N LEU A 491 25.41 23.65 18.54
CA LEU A 491 24.69 23.95 19.76
C LEU A 491 25.69 24.16 20.90
N GLY A 492 25.58 25.29 21.62
CA GLY A 492 26.47 25.68 22.67
C GLY A 492 25.80 26.47 23.77
N GLY A 493 26.55 27.08 24.65
CA GLY A 493 26.02 27.91 25.73
C GLY A 493 25.11 29.02 25.20
N GLY A 494 23.86 29.05 25.69
CA GLY A 494 22.84 29.99 25.27
C GLY A 494 21.89 29.46 24.15
N SER A 495 22.20 28.33 23.52
CA SER A 495 21.27 27.65 22.62
C SER A 495 20.07 27.15 23.41
N SER A 496 18.87 27.18 22.77
CA SER A 496 17.62 26.68 23.36
C SER A 496 16.66 26.17 22.30
N GLY A 497 15.63 25.43 22.75
CA GLY A 497 14.56 24.91 21.90
C GLY A 497 14.71 23.42 21.57
N ASP A 498 13.98 22.99 20.53
CA ASP A 498 13.81 21.56 20.22
C ASP A 498 15.09 20.85 19.79
N ASP A 499 16.02 21.56 19.14
CA ASP A 499 17.33 20.99 18.79
C ASP A 499 18.15 20.63 20.04
N VAL A 500 18.07 21.48 21.09
CA VAL A 500 18.70 21.19 22.37
C VAL A 500 17.99 20.03 23.06
N ILE A 501 16.65 19.96 23.01
CA ILE A 501 15.90 18.80 23.54
C ILE A 501 16.34 17.51 22.86
N ARG A 502 16.51 17.52 21.54
CA ARG A 502 16.97 16.34 20.78
C ARG A 502 18.40 15.94 21.17
N LEU A 503 19.28 16.91 21.30
CA LEU A 503 20.64 16.71 21.80
C LEU A 503 20.61 16.05 23.20
N GLN A 504 19.87 16.63 24.15
CA GLN A 504 19.73 16.13 25.52
C GLN A 504 19.15 14.70 25.54
N ARG A 505 18.10 14.41 24.72
CA ARG A 505 17.53 13.06 24.62
C ARG A 505 18.55 12.05 24.12
N ARG A 506 19.29 12.39 23.07
CA ARG A 506 20.30 11.48 22.51
C ARG A 506 21.40 11.22 23.51
N LEU A 507 21.94 12.24 24.16
CA LEU A 507 22.95 12.11 25.23
C LEU A 507 22.42 11.31 26.44
N SER A 508 21.12 11.47 26.77
CA SER A 508 20.48 10.69 27.84
C SER A 508 20.34 9.21 27.44
N GLY A 509 19.93 8.91 26.24
CA GLY A 509 19.85 7.54 25.71
C GLY A 509 21.22 6.83 25.66
N LEU A 510 22.29 7.61 25.53
CA LEU A 510 23.70 7.15 25.61
C LEU A 510 24.29 7.17 27.01
N ASN A 511 23.53 7.55 28.04
CA ASN A 511 23.96 7.66 29.43
C ASN A 511 25.03 8.72 29.68
N PHE A 512 25.10 9.78 28.89
CA PHE A 512 25.96 10.95 29.16
C PHE A 512 25.22 12.07 29.89
N PHE A 513 23.89 12.19 29.68
CA PHE A 513 23.07 13.25 30.25
C PHE A 513 22.08 12.70 31.29
N TYR A 514 22.06 13.30 32.47
CA TYR A 514 21.20 12.92 33.61
C TYR A 514 20.33 14.08 34.12
N GLY A 515 20.28 15.18 33.38
CA GLY A 515 19.45 16.35 33.67
C GLY A 515 18.04 16.24 33.18
N THR A 516 17.25 17.30 33.38
CA THR A 516 15.91 17.44 32.80
C THR A 516 16.05 17.78 31.31
N LEU A 517 15.18 17.21 30.48
CA LEU A 517 15.10 17.54 29.06
C LEU A 517 14.31 18.86 28.90
N ASP A 518 14.98 19.98 29.22
CA ASP A 518 14.39 21.32 29.32
C ASP A 518 14.58 22.20 28.06
N GLY A 519 15.33 21.69 27.09
CA GLY A 519 15.65 22.45 25.89
C GLY A 519 16.57 23.63 26.09
N SER A 520 17.30 23.68 27.22
CA SER A 520 18.26 24.74 27.51
C SER A 520 19.69 24.21 27.54
N TYR A 521 20.58 24.82 26.76
CA TYR A 521 22.01 24.42 26.78
C TYR A 521 22.73 25.02 27.97
N GLY A 522 22.45 24.47 29.16
CA GLY A 522 23.09 24.87 30.44
C GLY A 522 24.36 24.08 30.75
N ALA A 523 24.85 24.25 31.98
CA ALA A 523 26.09 23.61 32.45
C ALA A 523 26.02 22.08 32.38
N VAL A 524 24.88 21.47 32.73
CA VAL A 524 24.69 19.99 32.70
C VAL A 524 24.77 19.46 31.28
N THR A 525 24.16 20.16 30.27
CA THR A 525 24.24 19.81 28.85
C THR A 525 25.69 19.93 28.37
N LYS A 526 26.40 21.00 28.74
CA LYS A 526 27.81 21.21 28.39
C LYS A 526 28.70 20.09 28.95
N GLU A 527 28.53 19.71 30.22
CA GLU A 527 29.28 18.60 30.84
C GLU A 527 29.03 17.27 30.11
N ALA A 528 27.77 16.98 29.73
CA ALA A 528 27.43 15.78 29.00
C ALA A 528 28.09 15.74 27.60
N VAL A 529 28.12 16.89 26.90
CA VAL A 529 28.80 17.02 25.60
C VAL A 529 30.31 16.84 25.77
N LEU A 530 30.94 17.46 26.77
CA LEU A 530 32.37 17.27 27.06
C LEU A 530 32.71 15.80 27.32
N ALA A 531 31.90 15.10 28.13
CA ALA A 531 32.09 13.69 28.42
C ALA A 531 31.95 12.82 27.14
N PHE A 532 30.99 13.14 26.30
CA PHE A 532 30.80 12.49 25.01
C PHE A 532 32.00 12.72 24.07
N GLN A 533 32.44 13.98 23.93
CA GLN A 533 33.58 14.36 23.10
C GLN A 533 34.84 13.64 23.57
N LYS A 534 35.11 13.61 24.88
CA LYS A 534 36.24 12.89 25.45
C LYS A 534 36.25 11.41 25.09
N GLN A 535 35.13 10.72 25.32
CA GLN A 535 35.03 9.28 25.04
C GLN A 535 35.19 8.96 23.54
N HIS A 536 34.67 9.82 22.63
CA HIS A 536 34.73 9.61 21.18
C HIS A 536 35.98 10.29 20.56
N LYS A 537 36.95 10.74 21.34
CA LYS A 537 38.21 11.37 20.87
C LYS A 537 37.98 12.58 19.97
N LEU A 538 36.92 13.36 20.25
CA LEU A 538 36.60 14.61 19.58
C LEU A 538 37.25 15.79 20.36
N SER A 539 37.30 16.97 19.72
CA SER A 539 37.73 18.22 20.36
C SER A 539 36.83 18.54 21.55
N GLN A 540 37.38 18.62 22.73
CA GLN A 540 36.64 18.82 23.99
C GLN A 540 36.30 20.30 24.18
N THR A 541 35.44 20.85 23.38
CA THR A 541 35.00 22.26 23.42
C THR A 541 33.81 22.47 24.34
N GLY A 542 33.03 21.44 24.60
CA GLY A 542 31.74 21.53 25.27
C GLY A 542 30.68 22.24 24.43
N THR A 543 30.92 22.41 23.15
CA THR A 543 29.98 22.83 22.13
C THR A 543 29.72 21.63 21.21
N ALA A 544 28.46 21.31 20.93
CA ALA A 544 28.10 20.27 19.96
C ALA A 544 28.27 20.84 18.56
N ASP A 545 29.51 20.84 18.07
CA ASP A 545 29.91 21.23 16.72
C ASP A 545 29.51 20.17 15.69
N ALA A 546 29.77 20.43 14.40
CA ALA A 546 29.41 19.54 13.31
C ALA A 546 29.96 18.11 13.47
N ASP A 547 31.21 17.96 13.94
CA ASP A 547 31.81 16.63 14.16
C ASP A 547 31.17 15.91 15.33
N THR A 548 30.90 16.63 16.44
CA THR A 548 30.21 16.11 17.61
C THR A 548 28.80 15.62 17.24
N LEU A 549 28.03 16.46 16.50
CA LEU A 549 26.68 16.14 16.08
C LEU A 549 26.66 14.94 15.12
N ARG A 550 27.60 14.89 14.17
CA ARG A 550 27.74 13.77 13.23
C ARG A 550 27.94 12.43 13.94
N VAL A 551 28.87 12.38 14.91
CA VAL A 551 29.15 11.16 15.69
C VAL A 551 28.00 10.84 16.63
N LEU A 552 27.45 11.83 17.32
CA LEU A 552 26.37 11.66 18.31
C LEU A 552 25.11 11.07 17.70
N PHE A 553 24.72 11.54 16.51
CA PHE A 553 23.53 11.10 15.81
C PHE A 553 23.77 9.98 14.79
N SER A 554 24.92 9.30 14.86
CA SER A 554 25.23 8.10 14.07
C SER A 554 25.04 6.81 14.87
N GLY A 555 25.13 5.67 14.17
CA GLY A 555 25.21 4.35 14.78
C GLY A 555 26.52 4.08 15.53
N ASP A 556 27.55 4.90 15.30
CA ASP A 556 28.89 4.76 15.92
C ASP A 556 28.95 5.33 17.34
N ALA A 557 27.92 6.10 17.74
CA ALA A 557 27.84 6.68 19.08
C ALA A 557 27.71 5.58 20.14
N GLN A 558 28.76 5.46 20.96
CA GLN A 558 28.81 4.47 22.04
C GLN A 558 28.19 5.02 23.32
N LYS A 559 27.58 4.15 24.14
CA LYS A 559 27.13 4.50 25.49
C LYS A 559 28.29 4.90 26.38
N ALA A 560 28.03 5.79 27.35
CA ALA A 560 29.02 6.21 28.33
C ALA A 560 29.65 5.00 29.02
N LEU A 561 30.95 4.98 29.03
CA LEU A 561 31.74 3.99 29.79
C LEU A 561 31.56 4.20 31.29
N LYS A 562 31.62 3.13 32.06
CA LYS A 562 31.61 3.26 33.52
C LYS A 562 32.91 3.89 33.97
N PRO A 563 32.90 4.69 35.05
CA PRO A 563 34.11 5.44 35.44
C PRO A 563 35.23 4.52 35.91
N TYR A 564 34.91 3.31 36.40
CA TYR A 564 35.90 2.43 37.02
C TYR A 564 35.68 0.96 36.66
N VAL A 565 36.82 0.19 36.76
CA VAL A 565 36.83 -1.27 36.88
C VAL A 565 37.44 -1.64 38.20
N LEU A 566 36.81 -2.53 38.96
CA LEU A 566 37.32 -3.02 40.24
C LEU A 566 37.99 -4.39 40.03
N LYS A 567 39.24 -4.52 40.48
CA LYS A 567 39.98 -5.80 40.49
C LYS A 567 40.23 -6.22 41.93
N VAL A 568 39.76 -7.42 42.30
CA VAL A 568 39.89 -7.98 43.66
C VAL A 568 40.93 -9.08 43.63
N SER A 569 42.07 -8.90 44.28
CA SER A 569 43.06 -9.93 44.49
C SER A 569 42.76 -10.69 45.79
N THR A 570 42.33 -11.95 45.66
CA THR A 570 42.09 -12.84 46.82
C THR A 570 43.41 -13.31 47.47
N LYS A 571 44.53 -13.23 46.73
CA LYS A 571 45.87 -13.52 47.23
C LYS A 571 46.41 -12.36 48.05
N ASP A 572 46.33 -11.14 47.51
CA ASP A 572 46.95 -9.96 48.14
C ASP A 572 46.03 -9.26 49.14
N GLN A 573 44.77 -9.69 49.21
CA GLN A 573 43.70 -9.11 50.03
C GLN A 573 43.57 -7.58 49.77
N ARG A 574 43.45 -7.25 48.46
CA ARG A 574 43.35 -5.89 47.95
C ARG A 574 42.25 -5.77 46.92
N VAL A 575 41.62 -4.62 46.90
CA VAL A 575 40.78 -4.17 45.78
C VAL A 575 41.51 -3.00 45.12
N TYR A 576 41.62 -3.09 43.80
CA TYR A 576 42.21 -2.05 42.96
C TYR A 576 41.11 -1.44 42.10
N ALA A 577 40.94 -0.12 42.15
CA ALA A 577 40.05 0.60 41.26
C ALA A 577 40.88 1.26 40.15
N TYR A 578 40.59 0.87 38.92
CA TYR A 578 41.20 1.47 37.73
C TYR A 578 40.21 2.38 37.02
N GLY A 579 40.62 3.61 36.74
CA GLY A 579 39.93 4.57 35.89
C GLY A 579 40.40 4.50 34.45
N LEU A 580 39.69 5.21 33.57
CA LEU A 580 40.01 5.32 32.16
C LEU A 580 41.25 6.19 31.94
N ASP A 581 42.13 5.77 31.03
CA ASP A 581 43.18 6.61 30.45
C ASP A 581 42.63 7.39 29.21
N ASP A 582 43.53 8.09 28.50
CA ASP A 582 43.19 8.87 27.33
C ASP A 582 42.79 7.98 26.12
N ASN A 583 43.06 6.67 26.19
CA ASN A 583 42.63 5.69 25.19
C ASN A 583 41.31 5.00 25.51
N ASN A 584 40.63 5.41 26.58
CA ASN A 584 39.45 4.78 27.15
C ASN A 584 39.68 3.34 27.66
N GLU A 585 40.93 3.04 28.06
CA GLU A 585 41.29 1.77 28.68
C GLU A 585 41.42 1.92 30.19
N TYR A 586 41.04 0.90 30.97
CA TYR A 586 41.11 0.94 32.44
C TYR A 586 42.51 0.61 32.93
N THR A 587 43.44 1.55 32.74
CA THR A 587 44.87 1.40 33.09
C THR A 587 45.31 2.32 34.23
N VAL A 588 44.59 3.40 34.50
CA VAL A 588 44.96 4.37 35.56
C VAL A 588 44.55 3.84 36.93
N LEU A 589 45.52 3.45 37.76
CA LEU A 589 45.24 3.04 39.14
C LEU A 589 44.83 4.25 40.00
N VAL A 590 43.52 4.31 40.30
CA VAL A 590 42.92 5.44 41.06
C VAL A 590 42.97 5.20 42.57
N ARG A 591 42.73 3.95 43.00
CA ARG A 591 42.67 3.62 44.42
C ARG A 591 43.09 2.18 44.69
N THR A 592 43.84 1.97 45.79
CA THR A 592 44.13 0.66 46.34
C THR A 592 43.50 0.53 47.72
N MET A 593 42.70 -0.48 47.95
CA MET A 593 41.90 -0.66 49.15
C MET A 593 42.30 -1.99 49.82
N LYS A 594 42.54 -1.98 51.11
CA LYS A 594 42.78 -3.19 51.89
C LYS A 594 41.46 -3.91 52.14
N CYS A 595 41.36 -5.20 51.85
CA CYS A 595 40.11 -5.94 52.00
C CYS A 595 40.28 -7.23 52.81
N SER A 596 39.13 -7.87 53.11
CA SER A 596 39.06 -9.26 53.61
C SER A 596 38.09 -10.02 52.70
N THR A 597 38.61 -11.01 52.01
CA THR A 597 37.79 -11.93 51.17
C THR A 597 37.34 -13.18 51.95
N GLY A 598 36.62 -14.07 51.34
CA GLY A 598 36.14 -15.32 51.94
C GLY A 598 37.25 -16.23 52.41
N LYS A 599 37.00 -16.96 53.50
CA LYS A 599 37.86 -18.04 53.99
C LYS A 599 37.94 -19.16 52.97
N ASP A 600 38.91 -20.05 53.06
CA ASP A 600 39.08 -21.16 52.14
C ASP A 600 37.85 -22.10 52.12
N ALA A 601 37.13 -22.25 53.25
CA ALA A 601 35.90 -23.01 53.34
C ALA A 601 34.67 -22.31 52.69
N THR A 602 34.74 -20.99 52.51
CA THR A 602 33.67 -20.15 51.88
C THR A 602 34.35 -19.03 51.08
N PRO A 603 34.98 -19.40 49.95
CA PRO A 603 35.79 -18.45 49.19
C PRO A 603 34.92 -17.38 48.52
N THR A 604 35.49 -16.21 48.27
CA THR A 604 34.91 -15.26 47.36
C THR A 604 34.99 -15.83 45.94
N PRO A 605 33.88 -15.94 45.20
CA PRO A 605 33.89 -16.46 43.84
C PRO A 605 34.87 -15.69 42.95
N THR A 606 35.68 -16.38 42.16
CA THR A 606 36.59 -15.81 41.19
C THR A 606 35.90 -15.69 39.83
N GLY A 607 36.25 -14.68 39.03
CA GLY A 607 35.63 -14.47 37.70
C GLY A 607 35.44 -12.98 37.39
N THR A 608 34.73 -12.74 36.31
CA THR A 608 34.32 -11.39 35.92
C THR A 608 32.84 -11.23 36.15
N PHE A 609 32.44 -10.20 36.88
CA PHE A 609 31.08 -9.91 37.30
C PHE A 609 30.68 -8.51 36.86
N GLN A 610 29.37 -8.33 36.60
CA GLN A 610 28.73 -7.05 36.36
C GLN A 610 27.40 -7.03 37.12
N SER A 611 27.42 -6.52 38.33
CA SER A 611 26.23 -6.46 39.17
C SER A 611 25.16 -5.55 38.58
N THR A 612 24.01 -6.09 38.26
CA THR A 612 22.85 -5.30 37.78
C THR A 612 22.26 -4.40 38.85
N THR A 613 22.43 -4.76 40.13
CA THR A 613 21.93 -4.00 41.30
C THR A 613 22.86 -2.85 41.68
N GLY A 614 24.17 -3.06 41.64
CA GLY A 614 25.16 -2.05 42.05
C GLY A 614 25.05 -1.67 43.53
N PRO A 615 24.98 -0.35 43.86
CA PRO A 615 24.79 0.11 45.22
C PRO A 615 23.44 -0.36 45.79
N GLY A 616 23.52 -1.00 46.97
CA GLY A 616 22.37 -1.42 47.75
C GLY A 616 22.01 -0.45 48.87
N ALA A 617 21.52 -0.97 49.99
CA ALA A 617 21.20 -0.16 51.15
C ALA A 617 22.49 0.38 51.85
N ARG A 618 22.43 1.63 52.36
CA ARG A 618 23.49 2.20 53.16
C ARG A 618 23.81 1.37 54.40
N TRP A 619 22.79 0.79 55.05
CA TRP A 619 22.91 -0.17 56.15
C TRP A 619 22.29 -1.49 55.74
N HIS A 620 23.14 -2.57 55.80
CA HIS A 620 22.73 -3.93 55.47
C HIS A 620 22.81 -4.82 56.70
N TYR A 621 21.71 -5.58 57.02
CA TYR A 621 21.68 -6.52 58.12
C TYR A 621 21.84 -7.94 57.65
N PHE A 622 22.90 -8.58 58.15
CA PHE A 622 23.16 -10.01 57.89
C PHE A 622 22.45 -10.90 58.91
N LYS A 623 21.22 -11.32 58.64
CA LYS A 623 20.39 -12.12 59.53
C LYS A 623 21.11 -13.36 60.07
N LYS A 624 21.83 -14.13 59.23
CA LYS A 624 22.56 -15.33 59.56
C LYS A 624 23.68 -15.07 60.60
N TYR A 625 24.30 -13.89 60.52
CA TYR A 625 25.46 -13.53 61.32
C TYR A 625 25.12 -12.53 62.42
N LYS A 626 23.88 -12.08 62.51
CA LYS A 626 23.37 -11.09 63.49
C LYS A 626 24.28 -9.84 63.62
N CYS A 627 24.69 -9.29 62.47
CA CYS A 627 25.57 -8.13 62.44
C CYS A 627 25.16 -7.17 61.28
N TRP A 628 25.62 -5.95 61.37
CA TRP A 628 25.38 -4.90 60.39
C TRP A 628 26.66 -4.55 59.61
N ALA A 629 26.50 -4.03 58.41
CA ALA A 629 27.57 -3.34 57.68
C ALA A 629 27.00 -2.13 56.92
N GLN A 630 27.87 -1.23 56.55
CA GLN A 630 27.52 -0.05 55.75
C GLN A 630 27.98 -0.22 54.29
N TYR A 631 27.31 0.56 53.41
CA TYR A 631 27.73 0.74 52.02
C TYR A 631 27.83 -0.57 51.24
N ALA A 632 26.74 -1.36 51.27
CA ALA A 632 26.64 -2.59 50.52
C ALA A 632 26.64 -2.32 49.00
N TYR A 633 27.51 -3.00 48.26
CA TYR A 633 27.59 -2.95 46.81
C TYR A 633 27.65 -4.40 46.31
N TYR A 634 26.64 -4.81 45.56
CA TYR A 634 26.49 -6.21 45.09
C TYR A 634 27.53 -6.57 44.03
N ILE A 635 28.07 -7.78 44.11
CA ILE A 635 29.01 -8.38 43.16
C ILE A 635 28.25 -9.42 42.33
N GLU A 636 27.77 -10.47 43.04
CA GLU A 636 27.00 -11.59 42.43
C GLU A 636 26.13 -12.22 43.53
N GLY A 637 24.84 -12.43 43.28
CA GLY A 637 23.91 -12.96 44.27
C GLY A 637 24.01 -12.22 45.61
N ASP A 638 24.30 -12.95 46.71
CA ASP A 638 24.44 -12.39 48.06
C ASP A 638 25.89 -11.94 48.36
N ILE A 639 26.81 -12.07 47.42
CA ILE A 639 28.20 -11.62 47.57
C ILE A 639 28.28 -10.13 47.24
N MET A 640 28.88 -9.36 48.16
CA MET A 640 28.94 -7.91 48.06
C MET A 640 30.22 -7.34 48.62
N PHE A 641 30.60 -6.14 48.17
CA PHE A 641 31.49 -5.25 48.94
C PHE A 641 30.68 -4.62 50.06
N HIS A 642 31.24 -4.52 51.24
CA HIS A 642 30.67 -3.79 52.37
C HIS A 642 31.74 -3.38 53.37
N SER A 643 31.41 -2.48 54.28
CA SER A 643 32.34 -2.06 55.35
C SER A 643 32.69 -3.20 56.31
N VAL A 644 33.67 -3.00 57.18
CA VAL A 644 33.82 -3.75 58.41
C VAL A 644 32.49 -3.82 59.20
N LEU A 645 32.32 -4.84 60.05
CA LEU A 645 31.06 -5.17 60.69
C LEU A 645 30.78 -4.32 61.93
N TYR A 646 29.49 -4.21 62.23
CA TYR A 646 28.94 -3.59 63.43
C TYR A 646 28.01 -4.59 64.13
N ASN A 647 27.99 -4.57 65.47
CA ASN A 647 27.06 -5.36 66.27
C ASN A 647 25.62 -4.73 66.22
N GLU A 648 25.62 -3.41 66.21
CA GLU A 648 24.39 -2.61 66.20
C GLU A 648 24.42 -1.57 65.07
N LYS A 649 23.25 -1.23 64.54
CA LYS A 649 23.09 -0.15 63.60
C LYS A 649 23.50 1.17 64.29
N ASP A 650 24.32 1.97 63.61
CA ASP A 650 24.86 3.24 64.11
C ASP A 650 25.80 3.13 65.35
N GLY A 651 26.13 1.90 65.73
CA GLY A 651 27.11 1.64 66.82
C GLY A 651 28.58 1.70 66.33
N PRO A 652 29.53 1.38 67.19
CA PRO A 652 30.93 1.31 66.80
C PRO A 652 31.28 0.08 66.00
N VAL A 653 32.29 0.17 65.14
CA VAL A 653 32.79 -0.96 64.36
C VAL A 653 33.33 -2.06 65.28
N THR A 654 33.07 -3.32 64.92
CA THR A 654 33.58 -4.49 65.62
C THR A 654 35.10 -4.59 65.46
N ARG A 655 35.85 -4.51 66.57
CA ARG A 655 37.32 -4.51 66.59
C ARG A 655 37.94 -5.73 65.90
N SER A 656 37.33 -6.88 66.04
CA SER A 656 37.76 -8.11 65.34
C SER A 656 37.58 -8.02 63.81
N SER A 657 36.55 -7.36 63.34
CA SER A 657 36.33 -7.15 61.89
C SER A 657 37.37 -6.21 61.27
N VAL A 658 37.76 -5.16 62.00
CA VAL A 658 38.85 -4.23 61.61
C VAL A 658 40.20 -4.95 61.59
N ASN A 659 40.51 -5.73 62.61
CA ASN A 659 41.79 -6.44 62.74
C ASN A 659 41.93 -7.57 61.67
N ASN A 660 40.87 -8.01 61.09
CA ASN A 660 40.86 -9.02 60.04
C ASN A 660 41.07 -8.43 58.64
N LEU A 661 41.09 -7.13 58.44
CA LEU A 661 41.40 -6.55 57.14
C LEU A 661 42.80 -6.95 56.65
N GLY A 662 42.92 -7.46 55.46
CA GLY A 662 44.13 -8.00 54.84
C GLY A 662 44.28 -9.50 55.02
N ARG A 663 43.23 -10.21 55.49
CA ARG A 663 43.25 -11.67 55.69
C ARG A 663 41.92 -12.26 55.12
N LYS A 664 41.94 -13.50 54.69
CA LYS A 664 40.72 -14.26 54.36
C LYS A 664 39.89 -14.50 55.61
N ALA A 665 38.80 -13.77 55.82
CA ALA A 665 38.05 -13.78 57.06
C ALA A 665 36.53 -13.70 56.90
N SER A 666 36.03 -13.49 55.72
CA SER A 666 34.58 -13.42 55.46
C SER A 666 33.97 -14.79 55.07
N HIS A 667 32.69 -14.84 54.78
CA HIS A 667 31.97 -15.99 54.27
C HIS A 667 31.59 -15.80 52.75
N GLY A 668 32.49 -15.13 52.00
CA GLY A 668 32.33 -14.88 50.57
C GLY A 668 32.36 -13.39 50.21
N CYS A 669 31.74 -12.54 51.00
CA CYS A 669 31.77 -11.08 50.77
C CYS A 669 33.18 -10.47 50.85
N VAL A 670 33.37 -9.29 50.25
CA VAL A 670 34.59 -8.52 50.28
C VAL A 670 34.44 -7.37 51.31
N ARG A 671 35.02 -7.52 52.48
CA ARG A 671 35.01 -6.51 53.56
C ARG A 671 36.07 -5.45 53.32
N LEU A 672 35.73 -4.19 53.55
CA LEU A 672 36.57 -3.02 53.34
C LEU A 672 36.58 -2.12 54.58
N SER A 673 37.46 -1.16 54.64
CA SER A 673 37.31 -0.04 55.59
C SER A 673 35.97 0.68 55.31
N VAL A 674 35.43 1.40 56.27
CA VAL A 674 34.22 2.19 56.11
C VAL A 674 34.38 3.21 54.97
N GLU A 675 35.54 3.83 54.92
CA GLU A 675 35.87 4.83 53.90
C GLU A 675 35.95 4.20 52.50
N ASP A 676 36.59 3.05 52.32
CA ASP A 676 36.74 2.38 51.04
C ASP A 676 35.41 1.81 50.56
N ALA A 677 34.60 1.25 51.46
CA ALA A 677 33.25 0.80 51.12
C ALA A 677 32.36 1.97 50.68
N LYS A 678 32.43 3.10 51.36
CA LYS A 678 31.74 4.34 50.99
C LYS A 678 32.18 4.83 49.63
N TRP A 679 33.49 4.78 49.35
CA TRP A 679 34.02 5.21 48.06
C TRP A 679 33.45 4.34 46.89
N ILE A 680 33.46 3.00 46.98
CA ILE A 680 32.85 2.12 45.98
C ILE A 680 31.37 2.43 45.83
N TYR A 681 30.64 2.54 46.95
CA TYR A 681 29.23 2.82 46.97
C TYR A 681 28.84 4.11 46.22
N GLN A 682 29.66 5.16 46.38
CA GLN A 682 29.40 6.48 45.80
C GLN A 682 29.89 6.64 44.35
N ASN A 683 30.97 5.94 43.98
CA ASN A 683 31.67 6.17 42.72
C ASN A 683 31.48 5.07 41.67
N CYS A 684 30.98 3.89 42.06
CA CYS A 684 30.79 2.77 41.15
C CYS A 684 29.31 2.57 40.89
N PRO A 685 28.77 2.98 39.71
CA PRO A 685 27.38 2.77 39.38
C PRO A 685 27.07 1.28 39.15
N ALA A 686 25.79 0.92 39.03
CA ALA A 686 25.38 -0.43 38.59
C ALA A 686 26.08 -0.81 37.29
N GLN A 687 26.30 -2.10 37.07
CA GLN A 687 27.07 -2.66 35.97
C GLN A 687 28.54 -2.27 35.88
N THR A 688 29.13 -1.73 36.96
CA THR A 688 30.58 -1.62 37.05
C THR A 688 31.20 -3.02 36.94
N LYS A 689 32.20 -3.18 36.08
CA LYS A 689 32.92 -4.46 35.90
C LYS A 689 33.77 -4.76 37.09
N ILE A 690 33.65 -5.96 37.67
CA ILE A 690 34.40 -6.44 38.83
C ILE A 690 35.11 -7.72 38.40
N ILE A 691 36.43 -7.77 38.60
CA ILE A 691 37.26 -8.95 38.31
C ILE A 691 37.82 -9.46 39.63
N VAL A 692 37.45 -10.67 40.02
CA VAL A 692 37.96 -11.35 41.21
C VAL A 692 38.94 -12.45 40.80
N TYR A 693 40.18 -12.44 41.31
CA TYR A 693 41.21 -13.39 40.92
C TYR A 693 42.10 -13.80 42.11
#